data_2282fb6664b7897345b81563b5f3a560
#
_entry.id   2282fb6664b7897345b81563b5f3a560
#
_cell.length_a   1.000
_cell.length_b   1.000
_cell.length_c   1.000
_cell.angle_alpha   90.00
_cell.angle_beta   90.00
_cell.angle_gamma   90.00
#
_symmetry.space_group_name_H-M   'P 1'
#
loop_
_entity.id
_entity.type
_entity.pdbx_description
1 polymer ?
#
loop_
_entity_poly.entity_id
_entity_poly.type
_entity_poly.pdbx_seq_one_letter_code
_entity_poly.pdbx_strand_id
1 'polypeptide(L)'
;MVDAAIKKTLKEKLKEIFGFDAFRGEQEAIINNIVSGHNTFVIMPTGAGKSLCYQLPAMVLEGTAIVISPLIALMKNQVDQMTAFGINAQFLNSTLNKSEMTRVKNDVLRGECRLLYIAPESLTKEDNLTFLKKAKLSFIAVDEAHCISEWGHDFRPEYRRIRGIIDEIDDKLPIIALTATATPKVQQDVQKNLNMEESNIFKSSFNRKNLYYEIRPKVDSKKQLIRYIANNKGKSGIIYCLSRKKVEEIASLLAVNGVKALPYHAGLEADTRMKNQDSFLNEKCDVIVATIAFGMGIDKPDVRFVIHYDAPKSLEGYYQETGRAGRDGLEGNCLMFYAYDDILKLEKFNKDKTVTERDNARALLHEMVSYSNLGVCRRRQLLSYFGEYSDKDCGFCDNCIKPTKKIKIEDEAVLGLKAVLQSGERFDVQHIADILTANTSNAYIRSHEHDKLEVYGRGKGMFVAHDEDDYEDDEEEEEVELEVSDDDEEEAKPLAVKYPKPAKKVENPAKKSDNKKTSNDYWVSVLRQMMVFGFLEKDIENAYGVAKLTEKGHKFLENSHPITISEDHNYEYTESNDDDDISANNSSGGGAFDSALFELLKALRKKIAKEKNVPPYVVFQDPSLEEMATTYPTTSQDLAQINGVGLGKVQKFGKPFLDLIMKYVDDNDIETTQDLVVKSAINKSKIKIYIIQQIDRKINLDEIVEAKDLTMTELIEEIEHICYSGTRLNLDYYINQIIDEDRQDDIYDYFMAAETDNIGAALKEFESQDASEEELRLMRIKFLSEMAN
;
A
#
# COMPACT_ATOMS: atom_id res chain seq x y z
N MET A 1 16.52 -42.91 8.68
CA MET A 1 17.23 -42.12 9.72
C MET A 1 18.55 -41.63 9.14
N VAL A 2 18.80 -40.33 9.17
CA VAL A 2 20.08 -39.78 8.69
C VAL A 2 21.21 -40.33 9.54
N ASP A 3 22.27 -40.82 8.88
CA ASP A 3 23.46 -41.35 9.56
C ASP A 3 24.07 -40.24 10.47
N ALA A 4 24.55 -40.64 11.64
CA ALA A 4 25.20 -39.72 12.58
C ALA A 4 26.41 -39.00 11.97
N ALA A 5 27.08 -39.59 11.00
CA ALA A 5 28.16 -39.01 10.23
C ALA A 5 27.66 -37.83 9.37
N ILE A 6 26.52 -37.96 8.69
CA ILE A 6 25.91 -36.89 7.88
C ILE A 6 25.45 -35.72 8.75
N LYS A 7 24.83 -35.99 9.90
CA LYS A 7 24.44 -34.95 10.86
C LYS A 7 25.62 -34.16 11.39
N LYS A 8 26.73 -34.82 11.64
CA LYS A 8 27.95 -34.12 12.05
C LYS A 8 28.49 -33.23 10.92
N THR A 9 28.52 -33.78 9.72
CA THR A 9 28.95 -33.03 8.51
C THR A 9 28.06 -31.78 8.25
N LEU A 10 26.74 -31.88 8.46
CA LEU A 10 25.82 -30.74 8.30
C LEU A 10 26.14 -29.63 9.30
N LYS A 11 26.40 -29.91 10.57
CA LYS A 11 26.78 -28.91 11.58
C LYS A 11 28.17 -28.32 11.32
N GLU A 12 29.12 -29.14 10.89
CA GLU A 12 30.45 -28.66 10.49
C GLU A 12 30.34 -27.69 9.29
N LYS A 13 29.60 -28.06 8.26
CA LYS A 13 29.37 -27.22 7.06
C LYS A 13 28.55 -25.95 7.37
N LEU A 14 27.58 -26.01 8.28
CA LEU A 14 26.85 -24.85 8.75
C LEU A 14 27.81 -23.80 9.36
N LYS A 15 28.72 -24.26 10.21
CA LYS A 15 29.73 -23.39 10.82
C LYS A 15 30.76 -22.89 9.82
N GLU A 16 31.31 -23.81 9.03
CA GLU A 16 32.41 -23.52 8.09
C GLU A 16 31.98 -22.53 7.01
N ILE A 17 30.81 -22.73 6.41
CA ILE A 17 30.35 -21.98 5.24
C ILE A 17 29.55 -20.76 5.67
N PHE A 18 28.59 -20.94 6.56
CA PHE A 18 27.60 -19.89 6.89
C PHE A 18 27.93 -19.17 8.21
N GLY A 19 28.91 -19.66 8.98
CA GLY A 19 29.33 -19.05 10.24
C GLY A 19 28.37 -19.25 11.41
N PHE A 20 27.31 -20.08 11.26
CA PHE A 20 26.32 -20.29 12.31
C PHE A 20 26.67 -21.50 13.19
N ASP A 21 26.55 -21.33 14.51
CA ASP A 21 26.83 -22.40 15.49
C ASP A 21 25.68 -23.38 15.65
N ALA A 22 24.44 -22.95 15.35
CA ALA A 22 23.25 -23.76 15.53
C ALA A 22 22.19 -23.45 14.48
N PHE A 23 21.35 -24.42 14.21
CA PHE A 23 20.13 -24.25 13.39
C PHE A 23 19.08 -23.45 14.15
N ARG A 24 18.22 -22.71 13.40
CA ARG A 24 17.08 -21.97 13.96
C ARG A 24 15.79 -22.76 13.75
N GLY A 25 14.98 -22.85 14.80
CA GLY A 25 13.67 -23.50 14.71
C GLY A 25 13.76 -24.91 14.14
N GLU A 26 12.98 -25.18 13.09
CA GLU A 26 12.90 -26.51 12.47
C GLU A 26 13.93 -26.77 11.34
N GLN A 27 14.87 -25.85 11.10
CA GLN A 27 15.84 -25.99 10.00
C GLN A 27 16.59 -27.33 10.00
N GLU A 28 17.00 -27.82 11.17
CA GLU A 28 17.72 -29.11 11.28
C GLU A 28 16.82 -30.27 10.85
N ALA A 29 15.55 -30.26 11.22
CA ALA A 29 14.60 -31.29 10.86
C ALA A 29 14.29 -31.26 9.35
N ILE A 30 14.07 -30.07 8.78
CA ILE A 30 13.84 -29.85 7.35
C ILE A 30 15.01 -30.35 6.53
N ILE A 31 16.24 -29.95 6.88
CA ILE A 31 17.46 -30.34 6.19
C ILE A 31 17.68 -31.83 6.25
N ASN A 32 17.51 -32.45 7.42
CA ASN A 32 17.62 -33.90 7.57
C ASN A 32 16.59 -34.66 6.72
N ASN A 33 15.36 -34.13 6.57
CA ASN A 33 14.31 -34.74 5.78
C ASN A 33 14.68 -34.79 4.29
N ILE A 34 15.10 -33.66 3.71
CA ILE A 34 15.50 -33.60 2.29
C ILE A 34 16.78 -34.42 2.00
N VAL A 35 17.78 -34.41 2.92
CA VAL A 35 18.99 -35.19 2.80
C VAL A 35 18.71 -36.70 2.90
N SER A 36 17.64 -37.12 3.59
CA SER A 36 17.15 -38.50 3.62
C SER A 36 16.40 -38.91 2.34
N GLY A 37 16.26 -38.04 1.36
CA GLY A 37 15.56 -38.33 0.11
C GLY A 37 14.03 -38.18 0.18
N HIS A 38 13.48 -37.49 1.17
CA HIS A 38 12.04 -37.33 1.33
C HIS A 38 11.54 -35.98 0.81
N ASN A 39 10.40 -35.99 0.14
CA ASN A 39 9.71 -34.76 -0.24
C ASN A 39 9.37 -33.93 0.99
N THR A 40 9.62 -32.63 0.90
CA THR A 40 9.58 -31.71 2.04
C THR A 40 8.80 -30.46 1.67
N PHE A 41 7.74 -30.13 2.41
CA PHE A 41 7.03 -28.90 2.23
C PHE A 41 7.28 -27.96 3.42
N VAL A 42 7.78 -26.75 3.13
CA VAL A 42 8.27 -25.81 4.13
C VAL A 42 7.49 -24.51 4.07
N ILE A 43 6.86 -24.15 5.18
CA ILE A 43 6.15 -22.88 5.36
C ILE A 43 6.83 -22.14 6.49
N MET A 44 7.61 -21.13 6.14
CA MET A 44 8.39 -20.34 7.09
C MET A 44 8.29 -18.85 6.74
N PRO A 45 8.08 -17.96 7.72
CA PRO A 45 7.99 -16.53 7.47
C PRO A 45 9.26 -15.98 6.81
N THR A 46 9.13 -14.82 6.17
CA THR A 46 10.28 -14.09 5.60
C THR A 46 11.29 -13.78 6.71
N GLY A 47 12.59 -13.97 6.44
CA GLY A 47 13.66 -13.77 7.42
C GLY A 47 13.93 -14.96 8.35
N ALA A 48 13.13 -16.03 8.28
CA ALA A 48 13.37 -17.24 9.10
C ALA A 48 14.48 -18.18 8.55
N GLY A 49 15.12 -17.80 7.43
CA GLY A 49 16.24 -18.56 6.87
C GLY A 49 15.83 -19.74 5.98
N LYS A 50 14.75 -19.59 5.18
CA LYS A 50 14.29 -20.60 4.20
C LYS A 50 15.37 -21.05 3.24
N SER A 51 16.18 -20.12 2.71
CA SER A 51 17.22 -20.45 1.72
C SER A 51 18.24 -21.45 2.23
N LEU A 52 18.61 -21.39 3.52
CA LEU A 52 19.52 -22.32 4.13
C LEU A 52 19.02 -23.78 4.06
N CYS A 53 17.70 -23.98 4.08
CA CYS A 53 17.08 -25.30 4.05
C CYS A 53 17.32 -26.05 2.74
N TYR A 54 17.69 -25.39 1.65
CA TYR A 54 18.11 -26.03 0.40
C TYR A 54 19.59 -25.76 0.07
N GLN A 55 20.16 -24.66 0.53
CA GLN A 55 21.58 -24.34 0.27
C GLN A 55 22.51 -25.32 1.00
N LEU A 56 22.28 -25.60 2.27
CA LEU A 56 23.17 -26.50 3.03
C LEU A 56 23.08 -27.97 2.54
N PRO A 57 21.90 -28.56 2.25
CA PRO A 57 21.80 -29.88 1.63
C PRO A 57 22.60 -30.00 0.33
N ALA A 58 22.57 -28.96 -0.51
CA ALA A 58 23.33 -28.96 -1.77
C ALA A 58 24.86 -29.05 -1.58
N MET A 59 25.37 -28.69 -0.38
CA MET A 59 26.80 -28.79 -0.06
C MET A 59 27.21 -30.19 0.40
N VAL A 60 26.26 -31.00 0.84
CA VAL A 60 26.51 -32.33 1.44
C VAL A 60 26.15 -33.44 0.46
N LEU A 61 25.11 -33.26 -0.33
CA LEU A 61 24.69 -34.22 -1.33
C LEU A 61 25.55 -34.17 -2.58
N GLU A 62 25.72 -35.32 -3.23
CA GLU A 62 26.39 -35.39 -4.53
C GLU A 62 25.50 -34.92 -5.68
N GLY A 63 26.04 -34.13 -6.60
CA GLY A 63 25.37 -33.59 -7.76
C GLY A 63 24.99 -32.13 -7.60
N THR A 64 24.21 -31.61 -8.55
CA THR A 64 23.73 -30.24 -8.58
C THR A 64 22.29 -30.16 -8.07
N ALA A 65 22.00 -29.30 -7.11
CA ALA A 65 20.66 -28.97 -6.73
C ALA A 65 20.06 -27.92 -7.70
N ILE A 66 18.84 -28.19 -8.19
CA ILE A 66 18.11 -27.23 -9.01
C ILE A 66 17.23 -26.39 -8.12
N VAL A 67 17.31 -25.05 -8.26
CA VAL A 67 16.45 -24.12 -7.52
C VAL A 67 15.57 -23.36 -8.53
N ILE A 68 14.29 -23.68 -8.53
CA ILE A 68 13.29 -23.01 -9.37
C ILE A 68 12.84 -21.75 -8.62
N SER A 69 13.05 -20.58 -9.22
CA SER A 69 12.77 -19.29 -8.61
C SER A 69 12.07 -18.34 -9.59
N PRO A 70 11.09 -17.51 -9.14
CA PRO A 70 10.26 -16.73 -10.06
C PRO A 70 10.91 -15.45 -10.58
N LEU A 71 12.02 -15.00 -10.00
CA LEU A 71 12.59 -13.68 -10.27
C LEU A 71 14.09 -13.72 -10.53
N ILE A 72 14.46 -13.11 -11.65
CA ILE A 72 15.87 -13.00 -12.09
C ILE A 72 16.73 -12.26 -11.06
N ALA A 73 16.22 -11.17 -10.49
CA ALA A 73 16.94 -10.39 -9.48
C ALA A 73 17.20 -11.19 -8.20
N LEU A 74 16.23 -12.00 -7.76
CA LEU A 74 16.40 -12.90 -6.61
C LEU A 74 17.50 -13.95 -6.89
N MET A 75 17.44 -14.59 -8.06
CA MET A 75 18.44 -15.57 -8.46
C MET A 75 19.85 -14.97 -8.43
N LYS A 76 20.03 -13.78 -8.99
CA LYS A 76 21.31 -13.07 -8.99
C LYS A 76 21.82 -12.84 -7.57
N ASN A 77 20.99 -12.28 -6.71
CA ASN A 77 21.38 -12.01 -5.31
C ASN A 77 21.78 -13.29 -4.57
N GLN A 78 21.05 -14.40 -4.77
CA GLN A 78 21.36 -15.68 -4.16
C GLN A 78 22.69 -16.25 -4.69
N VAL A 79 22.94 -16.17 -6.00
CA VAL A 79 24.20 -16.62 -6.61
C VAL A 79 25.37 -15.76 -6.14
N ASP A 80 25.23 -14.44 -6.10
CA ASP A 80 26.27 -13.52 -5.62
C ASP A 80 26.62 -13.83 -4.14
N GLN A 81 25.61 -14.09 -3.32
CA GLN A 81 25.81 -14.50 -1.93
C GLN A 81 26.53 -15.84 -1.79
N MET A 82 26.13 -16.85 -2.57
CA MET A 82 26.80 -18.14 -2.55
C MET A 82 28.25 -18.05 -3.04
N THR A 83 28.48 -17.28 -4.06
CA THR A 83 29.83 -17.01 -4.60
C THR A 83 30.71 -16.32 -3.54
N ALA A 84 30.17 -15.39 -2.77
CA ALA A 84 30.87 -14.76 -1.67
C ALA A 84 31.27 -15.76 -0.54
N PHE A 85 30.48 -16.83 -0.37
CA PHE A 85 30.83 -17.95 0.51
C PHE A 85 31.78 -18.98 -0.12
N GLY A 86 32.27 -18.72 -1.33
CA GLY A 86 33.19 -19.63 -2.06
C GLY A 86 32.49 -20.82 -2.69
N ILE A 87 31.14 -20.78 -2.85
CA ILE A 87 30.34 -21.86 -3.43
C ILE A 87 30.06 -21.56 -4.89
N ASN A 88 30.33 -22.52 -5.78
CA ASN A 88 29.98 -22.42 -7.18
C ASN A 88 28.46 -22.59 -7.36
N ALA A 89 27.75 -21.46 -7.35
CA ALA A 89 26.34 -21.33 -7.70
C ALA A 89 26.21 -20.54 -9.00
N GLN A 90 25.27 -20.92 -9.84
CA GLN A 90 25.02 -20.28 -11.14
C GLN A 90 23.53 -20.11 -11.38
N PHE A 91 23.17 -19.30 -12.32
CA PHE A 91 21.78 -19.18 -12.77
C PHE A 91 21.65 -19.38 -14.27
N LEU A 92 20.47 -19.85 -14.70
CA LEU A 92 20.12 -20.03 -16.11
C LEU A 92 18.80 -19.33 -16.39
N ASN A 93 18.86 -18.16 -17.04
CA ASN A 93 17.70 -17.35 -17.37
C ASN A 93 17.90 -16.59 -18.70
N SER A 94 16.94 -15.73 -19.07
CA SER A 94 16.92 -15.01 -20.35
C SER A 94 17.94 -13.87 -20.46
N THR A 95 18.64 -13.51 -19.40
CA THR A 95 19.64 -12.41 -19.45
C THR A 95 21.01 -12.88 -19.90
N LEU A 96 21.29 -14.19 -19.89
CA LEU A 96 22.55 -14.76 -20.30
C LEU A 96 22.68 -14.81 -21.84
N ASN A 97 23.85 -14.50 -22.33
CA ASN A 97 24.19 -14.74 -23.73
C ASN A 97 24.48 -16.25 -23.99
N LYS A 98 24.58 -16.65 -25.26
CA LYS A 98 24.78 -18.06 -25.67
C LYS A 98 26.07 -18.66 -25.09
N SER A 99 27.16 -17.90 -25.04
CA SER A 99 28.46 -18.36 -24.52
C SER A 99 28.37 -18.65 -23.02
N GLU A 100 27.72 -17.74 -22.25
CA GLU A 100 27.48 -17.88 -20.81
C GLU A 100 26.62 -19.08 -20.53
N MET A 101 25.50 -19.24 -21.26
CA MET A 101 24.62 -20.41 -21.11
C MET A 101 25.37 -21.72 -21.35
N THR A 102 26.24 -21.78 -22.39
CA THR A 102 27.04 -22.98 -22.68
C THR A 102 28.02 -23.27 -21.54
N ARG A 103 28.68 -22.23 -21.00
CA ARG A 103 29.56 -22.39 -19.84
C ARG A 103 28.84 -22.96 -18.64
N VAL A 104 27.69 -22.36 -18.25
CA VAL A 104 26.89 -22.83 -17.14
C VAL A 104 26.50 -24.30 -17.31
N LYS A 105 26.00 -24.69 -18.47
CA LYS A 105 25.64 -26.08 -18.80
C LYS A 105 26.82 -27.03 -18.64
N ASN A 106 27.99 -26.66 -19.13
CA ASN A 106 29.20 -27.47 -19.02
C ASN A 106 29.68 -27.64 -17.58
N ASP A 107 29.63 -26.57 -16.78
CA ASP A 107 30.01 -26.62 -15.36
C ASP A 107 29.10 -27.56 -14.56
N VAL A 108 27.81 -27.57 -14.85
CA VAL A 108 26.85 -28.50 -14.26
C VAL A 108 27.12 -29.94 -14.68
N LEU A 109 27.35 -30.19 -15.99
CA LEU A 109 27.66 -31.54 -16.49
C LEU A 109 28.98 -32.10 -15.94
N ARG A 110 29.93 -31.23 -15.57
CA ARG A 110 31.19 -31.65 -14.91
C ARG A 110 31.05 -31.84 -13.43
N GLY A 111 29.87 -31.50 -12.83
CA GLY A 111 29.65 -31.56 -11.40
C GLY A 111 30.32 -30.45 -10.59
N GLU A 112 30.79 -29.39 -11.25
CA GLU A 112 31.46 -28.25 -10.64
C GLU A 112 30.44 -27.28 -9.99
N CYS A 113 29.22 -27.21 -10.52
CA CYS A 113 28.13 -26.38 -9.99
C CYS A 113 27.36 -27.10 -8.89
N ARG A 114 27.22 -26.47 -7.72
CA ARG A 114 26.47 -27.03 -6.58
C ARG A 114 25.00 -26.64 -6.58
N LEU A 115 24.70 -25.40 -6.99
CA LEU A 115 23.35 -24.85 -7.03
C LEU A 115 23.12 -24.20 -8.40
N LEU A 116 22.13 -24.67 -9.14
CA LEU A 116 21.67 -24.04 -10.37
C LEU A 116 20.30 -23.41 -10.17
N TYR A 117 20.25 -22.09 -10.17
CA TYR A 117 18.99 -21.34 -10.14
C TYR A 117 18.43 -21.24 -11.55
N ILE A 118 17.15 -21.54 -11.74
CA ILE A 118 16.51 -21.54 -13.05
C ILE A 118 15.10 -20.93 -12.95
N ALA A 119 14.80 -20.07 -13.95
CA ALA A 119 13.45 -19.54 -14.09
C ALA A 119 12.50 -20.61 -14.68
N PRO A 120 11.24 -20.68 -14.24
CA PRO A 120 10.28 -21.68 -14.74
C PRO A 120 10.12 -21.64 -16.26
N GLU A 121 10.12 -20.45 -16.88
CA GLU A 121 10.04 -20.27 -18.33
C GLU A 121 11.29 -20.81 -19.06
N SER A 122 12.42 -20.83 -18.38
CA SER A 122 13.67 -21.40 -18.91
C SER A 122 13.70 -22.93 -18.72
N LEU A 123 13.05 -23.43 -17.68
CA LEU A 123 12.96 -24.85 -17.41
C LEU A 123 12.18 -25.60 -18.53
N THR A 124 11.16 -24.97 -19.10
CA THR A 124 10.31 -25.55 -20.16
C THR A 124 10.98 -25.69 -21.52
N LYS A 125 12.17 -25.10 -21.73
CA LYS A 125 12.88 -25.15 -23.03
C LYS A 125 13.45 -26.55 -23.25
N GLU A 126 13.20 -27.17 -24.41
CA GLU A 126 13.63 -28.52 -24.77
C GLU A 126 15.14 -28.75 -24.63
N ASP A 127 15.96 -27.76 -25.07
CA ASP A 127 17.41 -27.78 -24.89
C ASP A 127 17.85 -27.87 -23.42
N ASN A 128 17.11 -27.23 -22.53
CA ASN A 128 17.41 -27.26 -21.10
C ASN A 128 16.93 -28.58 -20.44
N LEU A 129 15.80 -29.11 -20.86
CA LEU A 129 15.34 -30.44 -20.43
C LEU A 129 16.33 -31.54 -20.83
N THR A 130 16.76 -31.55 -22.09
CA THR A 130 17.75 -32.50 -22.60
C THR A 130 19.08 -32.42 -21.87
N PHE A 131 19.48 -31.21 -21.48
CA PHE A 131 20.69 -30.98 -20.68
C PHE A 131 20.53 -31.52 -19.26
N LEU A 132 19.39 -31.19 -18.57
CA LEU A 132 19.15 -31.58 -17.20
C LEU A 132 19.02 -33.10 -17.03
N LYS A 133 18.42 -33.81 -18.00
CA LYS A 133 18.37 -35.29 -18.05
C LYS A 133 19.75 -35.96 -18.09
N LYS A 134 20.80 -35.27 -18.52
CA LYS A 134 22.18 -35.76 -18.56
C LYS A 134 23.00 -35.39 -17.32
N ALA A 135 22.55 -34.42 -16.55
CA ALA A 135 23.25 -33.93 -15.39
C ALA A 135 23.02 -34.84 -14.17
N LYS A 136 24.04 -34.95 -13.31
CA LYS A 136 23.85 -35.57 -12.00
C LYS A 136 23.19 -34.59 -11.05
N LEU A 137 21.91 -34.80 -10.77
CA LEU A 137 21.11 -33.92 -9.90
C LEU A 137 20.99 -34.52 -8.51
N SER A 138 20.89 -33.68 -7.49
CA SER A 138 20.74 -34.10 -6.08
C SER A 138 19.30 -34.02 -5.60
N PHE A 139 18.63 -32.90 -5.82
CA PHE A 139 17.23 -32.64 -5.49
C PHE A 139 16.74 -31.39 -6.23
N ILE A 140 15.44 -31.11 -6.13
CA ILE A 140 14.83 -29.90 -6.69
C ILE A 140 14.22 -29.07 -5.56
N ALA A 141 14.59 -27.79 -5.50
CA ALA A 141 13.99 -26.79 -4.65
C ALA A 141 13.02 -25.93 -5.47
N VAL A 142 11.77 -25.82 -5.03
CA VAL A 142 10.76 -24.91 -5.60
C VAL A 142 10.59 -23.76 -4.62
N ASP A 143 11.28 -22.65 -4.92
CA ASP A 143 11.19 -21.44 -4.10
C ASP A 143 9.93 -20.65 -4.48
N GLU A 144 9.39 -19.91 -3.50
CA GLU A 144 8.11 -19.19 -3.61
C GLU A 144 6.97 -20.08 -4.18
N ALA A 145 6.85 -21.29 -3.61
CA ALA A 145 5.94 -22.32 -4.11
C ALA A 145 4.46 -21.88 -4.13
N HIS A 146 4.09 -20.82 -3.40
CA HIS A 146 2.74 -20.22 -3.48
C HIS A 146 2.38 -19.73 -4.89
N CYS A 147 3.38 -19.46 -5.76
CA CYS A 147 3.15 -19.09 -7.15
C CYS A 147 2.45 -20.19 -7.99
N ILE A 148 2.41 -21.44 -7.49
CA ILE A 148 1.68 -22.56 -8.11
C ILE A 148 0.17 -22.34 -8.04
N SER A 149 -0.30 -21.71 -6.97
CA SER A 149 -1.71 -21.64 -6.63
C SER A 149 -2.41 -20.44 -7.28
N GLU A 150 -3.52 -20.68 -7.96
CA GLU A 150 -4.44 -19.61 -8.45
C GLU A 150 -5.08 -18.82 -7.30
N TRP A 151 -5.07 -19.39 -6.12
CA TRP A 151 -5.56 -18.79 -4.88
C TRP A 151 -4.51 -17.94 -4.17
N GLY A 152 -3.25 -18.00 -4.67
CA GLY A 152 -2.15 -17.19 -4.17
C GLY A 152 -2.16 -15.76 -4.74
N HIS A 153 -1.57 -14.85 -4.02
CA HIS A 153 -1.49 -13.43 -4.40
C HIS A 153 -0.53 -13.15 -5.60
N ASP A 154 0.33 -14.09 -5.97
CA ASP A 154 1.29 -14.01 -7.11
C ASP A 154 1.27 -15.31 -7.93
N PHE A 155 0.09 -15.66 -8.44
CA PHE A 155 -0.07 -16.83 -9.31
C PHE A 155 0.73 -16.69 -10.60
N ARG A 156 1.44 -17.78 -10.97
CA ARG A 156 2.22 -17.88 -12.22
C ARG A 156 1.90 -19.19 -12.93
N PRO A 157 1.28 -19.15 -14.11
CA PRO A 157 0.87 -20.34 -14.85
C PRO A 157 2.01 -21.32 -15.12
N GLU A 158 3.25 -20.80 -15.30
CA GLU A 158 4.44 -21.61 -15.56
C GLU A 158 4.79 -22.53 -14.38
N TYR A 159 4.46 -22.11 -13.15
CA TYR A 159 4.70 -22.92 -11.95
C TYR A 159 3.85 -24.20 -11.92
N ARG A 160 2.66 -24.22 -12.51
CA ARG A 160 1.82 -25.44 -12.60
C ARG A 160 2.43 -26.52 -13.47
N ARG A 161 3.34 -26.18 -14.36
CA ARG A 161 4.00 -27.13 -15.24
C ARG A 161 5.22 -27.80 -14.59
N ILE A 162 5.68 -27.30 -13.45
CA ILE A 162 6.93 -27.74 -12.79
C ILE A 162 6.90 -29.22 -12.50
N ARG A 163 5.81 -29.76 -11.94
CA ARG A 163 5.74 -31.19 -11.61
C ARG A 163 5.93 -32.08 -12.84
N GLY A 164 5.21 -31.83 -13.92
CA GLY A 164 5.36 -32.60 -15.16
C GLY A 164 6.76 -32.54 -15.74
N ILE A 165 7.43 -31.39 -15.61
CA ILE A 165 8.82 -31.23 -16.03
C ILE A 165 9.79 -32.02 -15.15
N ILE A 166 9.56 -32.04 -13.82
CA ILE A 166 10.36 -32.84 -12.89
C ILE A 166 10.25 -34.32 -13.24
N ASP A 167 9.04 -34.82 -13.48
CA ASP A 167 8.78 -36.21 -13.87
C ASP A 167 9.48 -36.60 -15.18
N GLU A 168 9.62 -35.65 -16.11
CA GLU A 168 10.38 -35.87 -17.33
C GLU A 168 11.90 -35.93 -17.13
N ILE A 169 12.44 -35.19 -16.13
CA ILE A 169 13.86 -35.16 -15.81
C ILE A 169 14.25 -36.44 -15.03
N ASP A 170 13.66 -36.63 -13.87
CA ASP A 170 13.81 -37.82 -13.00
C ASP A 170 12.73 -37.80 -11.93
N ASP A 171 11.78 -38.73 -11.99
CA ASP A 171 10.63 -38.84 -11.08
C ASP A 171 11.00 -39.21 -9.64
N LYS A 172 12.24 -39.62 -9.41
CA LYS A 172 12.77 -40.02 -8.08
C LYS A 172 13.47 -38.89 -7.35
N LEU A 173 13.71 -37.75 -7.99
CA LEU A 173 14.37 -36.66 -7.32
C LEU A 173 13.51 -36.10 -6.18
N PRO A 174 14.08 -35.98 -4.97
CA PRO A 174 13.36 -35.39 -3.86
C PRO A 174 13.06 -33.91 -4.16
N ILE A 175 11.88 -33.44 -3.74
CA ILE A 175 11.44 -32.07 -3.90
C ILE A 175 11.36 -31.40 -2.53
N ILE A 176 11.94 -30.21 -2.42
CA ILE A 176 11.69 -29.30 -1.31
C ILE A 176 10.95 -28.07 -1.85
N ALA A 177 9.69 -27.90 -1.46
CA ALA A 177 8.88 -26.73 -1.80
C ALA A 177 8.87 -25.76 -0.61
N LEU A 178 9.16 -24.48 -0.87
CA LEU A 178 9.30 -23.47 0.18
C LEU A 178 8.44 -22.24 -0.13
N THR A 179 7.78 -21.72 0.91
CA THR A 179 7.06 -20.44 0.82
C THR A 179 7.05 -19.71 2.14
N ALA A 180 6.87 -18.37 2.07
CA ALA A 180 6.68 -17.53 3.25
C ALA A 180 5.20 -17.31 3.58
N THR A 181 4.33 -17.43 2.59
CA THR A 181 2.93 -17.05 2.66
C THR A 181 2.10 -18.15 2.00
N ALA A 182 1.35 -18.87 2.80
CA ALA A 182 0.40 -19.86 2.27
C ALA A 182 -0.76 -20.01 3.25
N THR A 183 -1.95 -19.56 2.82
CA THR A 183 -3.19 -19.92 3.52
C THR A 183 -3.41 -21.42 3.43
N PRO A 184 -4.25 -22.02 4.28
CA PRO A 184 -4.52 -23.47 4.20
C PRO A 184 -4.94 -23.93 2.80
N LYS A 185 -5.70 -23.13 2.07
CA LYS A 185 -6.09 -23.42 0.68
C LYS A 185 -4.90 -23.46 -0.28
N VAL A 186 -4.02 -22.46 -0.18
CA VAL A 186 -2.78 -22.42 -0.97
C VAL A 186 -1.88 -23.61 -0.64
N GLN A 187 -1.80 -24.02 0.64
CA GLN A 187 -1.01 -25.19 1.05
C GLN A 187 -1.47 -26.45 0.34
N GLN A 188 -2.78 -26.75 0.37
CA GLN A 188 -3.37 -27.91 -0.31
C GLN A 188 -3.14 -27.87 -1.82
N ASP A 189 -3.36 -26.71 -2.44
CA ASP A 189 -3.20 -26.57 -3.88
C ASP A 189 -1.74 -26.77 -4.32
N VAL A 190 -0.76 -26.27 -3.56
CA VAL A 190 0.66 -26.50 -3.80
C VAL A 190 0.99 -28.00 -3.69
N GLN A 191 0.54 -28.67 -2.61
CA GLN A 191 0.78 -30.11 -2.41
C GLN A 191 0.20 -30.94 -3.54
N LYS A 192 -1.04 -30.66 -3.95
CA LYS A 192 -1.71 -31.35 -5.03
C LYS A 192 -0.99 -31.17 -6.38
N ASN A 193 -0.62 -29.92 -6.71
CA ASN A 193 0.04 -29.63 -7.99
C ASN A 193 1.49 -30.18 -8.08
N LEU A 194 2.16 -30.39 -6.95
CA LEU A 194 3.50 -31.00 -6.90
C LEU A 194 3.47 -32.50 -6.61
N ASN A 195 2.30 -33.15 -6.48
CA ASN A 195 2.12 -34.52 -6.01
C ASN A 195 2.87 -34.78 -4.68
N MET A 196 2.65 -33.90 -3.72
CA MET A 196 3.32 -33.89 -2.40
C MET A 196 2.34 -34.05 -1.24
N GLU A 197 1.16 -34.64 -1.47
CA GLU A 197 0.14 -34.81 -0.41
C GLU A 197 0.65 -35.67 0.75
N GLU A 198 1.54 -36.64 0.47
CA GLU A 198 2.16 -37.52 1.49
C GLU A 198 3.51 -36.97 2.00
N SER A 199 3.89 -35.73 1.63
CA SER A 199 5.16 -35.12 2.06
C SER A 199 5.14 -34.69 3.52
N ASN A 200 6.32 -34.63 4.13
CA ASN A 200 6.47 -34.02 5.44
C ASN A 200 6.31 -32.53 5.36
N ILE A 201 5.38 -31.98 6.14
CA ILE A 201 5.09 -30.54 6.21
C ILE A 201 5.78 -29.97 7.45
N PHE A 202 6.58 -28.94 7.25
CA PHE A 202 7.20 -28.15 8.31
C PHE A 202 6.62 -26.75 8.29
N LYS A 203 5.87 -26.40 9.34
CA LYS A 203 5.16 -25.13 9.43
C LYS A 203 5.63 -24.35 10.65
N SER A 204 6.43 -23.30 10.41
CA SER A 204 6.77 -22.36 11.47
C SER A 204 5.64 -21.35 11.69
N SER A 205 5.52 -20.83 12.91
CA SER A 205 4.54 -19.82 13.24
C SER A 205 4.72 -18.55 12.38
N PHE A 206 3.61 -17.98 11.95
CA PHE A 206 3.55 -16.68 11.27
C PHE A 206 3.76 -15.50 12.22
N ASN A 207 3.90 -15.75 13.53
CA ASN A 207 4.01 -14.72 14.55
C ASN A 207 5.37 -14.04 14.56
N ARG A 208 5.45 -12.83 13.96
CA ARG A 208 6.61 -11.95 14.00
C ARG A 208 6.52 -11.02 15.21
N LYS A 209 6.98 -11.49 16.39
CA LYS A 209 6.83 -10.76 17.67
C LYS A 209 7.51 -9.40 17.69
N ASN A 210 8.53 -9.20 16.88
CA ASN A 210 9.31 -7.97 16.78
C ASN A 210 8.74 -6.91 15.84
N LEU A 211 7.59 -7.17 15.17
CA LEU A 211 6.95 -6.20 14.29
C LEU A 211 5.79 -5.50 14.98
N TYR A 212 5.82 -4.18 14.99
CA TYR A 212 4.71 -3.33 15.41
C TYR A 212 3.82 -3.00 14.22
N TYR A 213 2.52 -3.26 14.32
CA TYR A 213 1.54 -2.99 13.26
C TYR A 213 0.66 -1.81 13.65
N GLU A 214 0.52 -0.85 12.74
CA GLU A 214 -0.29 0.34 12.92
C GLU A 214 -1.01 0.72 11.62
N ILE A 215 -2.30 1.09 11.73
CA ILE A 215 -3.08 1.63 10.62
C ILE A 215 -3.55 3.03 10.99
N ARG A 216 -3.34 3.98 10.10
CA ARG A 216 -3.79 5.37 10.26
C ARG A 216 -4.72 5.77 9.13
N PRO A 217 -5.72 6.64 9.40
CA PRO A 217 -6.50 7.23 8.33
C PRO A 217 -5.58 8.04 7.38
N LYS A 218 -5.88 7.96 6.08
CA LYS A 218 -5.12 8.64 5.03
C LYS A 218 -5.54 10.12 4.90
N VAL A 219 -5.42 10.85 6.00
CA VAL A 219 -5.68 12.30 6.09
C VAL A 219 -4.35 12.99 6.29
N ASP A 220 -4.05 14.01 5.51
CA ASP A 220 -2.74 14.69 5.53
C ASP A 220 -1.55 13.71 5.50
N SER A 221 -1.69 12.64 4.74
CA SER A 221 -0.76 11.51 4.75
C SER A 221 0.67 11.92 4.38
N LYS A 222 0.85 12.91 3.50
CA LYS A 222 2.17 13.47 3.14
C LYS A 222 2.85 14.11 4.36
N LYS A 223 2.12 14.91 5.14
CA LYS A 223 2.63 15.54 6.37
C LYS A 223 2.93 14.49 7.44
N GLN A 224 2.01 13.53 7.63
CA GLN A 224 2.21 12.42 8.57
C GLN A 224 3.44 11.59 8.19
N LEU A 225 3.64 11.30 6.91
CA LEU A 225 4.78 10.56 6.39
C LEU A 225 6.11 11.28 6.69
N ILE A 226 6.20 12.57 6.35
CA ILE A 226 7.42 13.34 6.60
C ILE A 226 7.73 13.39 8.10
N ARG A 227 6.73 13.64 8.95
CA ARG A 227 6.90 13.64 10.41
C ARG A 227 7.37 12.27 10.91
N TYR A 228 6.80 11.18 10.39
CA TYR A 228 7.21 9.84 10.74
C TYR A 228 8.68 9.57 10.41
N ILE A 229 9.11 9.95 9.20
CA ILE A 229 10.49 9.73 8.75
C ILE A 229 11.46 10.64 9.49
N ALA A 230 11.08 11.89 9.77
CA ALA A 230 11.88 12.80 10.58
C ALA A 230 12.18 12.22 11.98
N ASN A 231 11.18 11.59 12.62
CA ASN A 231 11.33 10.90 13.90
C ASN A 231 12.14 9.59 13.80
N ASN A 232 12.36 9.07 12.60
CA ASN A 232 13.14 7.87 12.32
C ASN A 232 14.38 8.16 11.45
N LYS A 233 14.93 9.37 11.52
CA LYS A 233 16.08 9.80 10.72
C LYS A 233 17.27 8.83 10.88
N GLY A 234 17.89 8.48 9.75
CA GLY A 234 19.05 7.57 9.70
C GLY A 234 18.67 6.08 9.81
N LYS A 235 17.38 5.73 9.90
CA LYS A 235 16.93 4.35 9.87
C LYS A 235 16.53 3.95 8.43
N SER A 236 16.86 2.72 8.05
CA SER A 236 16.48 2.18 6.75
C SER A 236 14.98 1.86 6.69
N GLY A 237 14.32 2.26 5.62
CA GLY A 237 12.89 2.02 5.44
C GLY A 237 12.44 1.82 4.00
N ILE A 238 11.28 1.20 3.84
CA ILE A 238 10.62 0.95 2.55
C ILE A 238 9.23 1.58 2.59
N ILE A 239 8.87 2.29 1.51
CA ILE A 239 7.53 2.87 1.35
C ILE A 239 6.90 2.28 0.09
N TYR A 240 5.75 1.62 0.24
CA TYR A 240 5.01 1.04 -0.87
C TYR A 240 3.89 1.97 -1.34
N CYS A 241 3.81 2.17 -2.66
CA CYS A 241 2.77 2.92 -3.34
C CYS A 241 2.16 2.09 -4.47
N LEU A 242 0.88 2.32 -4.79
CA LEU A 242 0.17 1.60 -5.85
C LEU A 242 0.67 1.94 -7.26
N SER A 243 1.01 3.19 -7.53
CA SER A 243 1.35 3.66 -8.88
C SER A 243 2.79 4.13 -9.01
N ARG A 244 3.35 4.00 -10.23
CA ARG A 244 4.69 4.51 -10.57
C ARG A 244 4.80 6.01 -10.34
N LYS A 245 3.76 6.77 -10.74
CA LYS A 245 3.68 8.23 -10.57
C LYS A 245 3.77 8.60 -9.08
N LYS A 246 3.01 7.89 -8.22
CA LYS A 246 3.03 8.14 -6.77
C LYS A 246 4.38 7.80 -6.15
N VAL A 247 5.06 6.76 -6.62
CA VAL A 247 6.44 6.43 -6.20
C VAL A 247 7.40 7.58 -6.48
N GLU A 248 7.38 8.13 -7.71
CA GLU A 248 8.25 9.24 -8.10
C GLU A 248 7.91 10.51 -7.29
N GLU A 249 6.61 10.79 -7.10
CA GLU A 249 6.11 11.93 -6.32
C GLU A 249 6.59 11.86 -4.86
N ILE A 250 6.36 10.74 -4.17
CA ILE A 250 6.74 10.56 -2.77
C ILE A 250 8.27 10.56 -2.60
N ALA A 251 9.01 9.91 -3.50
CA ALA A 251 10.48 9.94 -3.47
C ALA A 251 11.01 11.37 -3.62
N SER A 252 10.45 12.15 -4.54
CA SER A 252 10.81 13.56 -4.74
C SER A 252 10.42 14.41 -3.54
N LEU A 253 9.22 14.20 -2.97
CA LEU A 253 8.76 14.88 -1.76
C LEU A 253 9.74 14.66 -0.59
N LEU A 254 10.19 13.43 -0.38
CA LEU A 254 11.13 13.08 0.67
C LEU A 254 12.52 13.71 0.41
N ALA A 255 12.99 13.69 -0.84
CA ALA A 255 14.28 14.24 -1.21
C ALA A 255 14.35 15.75 -0.95
N VAL A 256 13.30 16.51 -1.30
CA VAL A 256 13.27 17.97 -1.05
C VAL A 256 13.17 18.31 0.45
N ASN A 257 12.68 17.36 1.27
CA ASN A 257 12.66 17.46 2.73
C ASN A 257 13.92 16.88 3.40
N GLY A 258 15.00 16.67 2.63
CA GLY A 258 16.32 16.29 3.15
C GLY A 258 16.46 14.80 3.50
N VAL A 259 15.55 13.94 3.06
CA VAL A 259 15.63 12.49 3.21
C VAL A 259 16.35 11.89 2.00
N LYS A 260 17.32 11.00 2.23
CA LYS A 260 17.96 10.24 1.14
C LYS A 260 17.01 9.16 0.64
N ALA A 261 16.03 9.54 -0.18
CA ALA A 261 15.03 8.64 -0.74
C ALA A 261 15.24 8.42 -2.24
N LEU A 262 15.06 7.19 -2.71
CA LEU A 262 15.16 6.82 -4.12
C LEU A 262 13.91 6.06 -4.59
N PRO A 263 13.44 6.29 -5.84
CA PRO A 263 12.30 5.56 -6.41
C PRO A 263 12.72 4.18 -6.93
N TYR A 264 11.77 3.21 -6.88
CA TYR A 264 11.96 1.89 -7.48
C TYR A 264 10.63 1.35 -8.04
N HIS A 265 10.56 1.19 -9.34
CA HIS A 265 9.42 0.56 -10.04
C HIS A 265 9.82 0.01 -11.40
N ALA A 266 8.98 -0.86 -11.96
CA ALA A 266 9.27 -1.55 -13.24
C ALA A 266 9.40 -0.62 -14.45
N GLY A 267 8.93 0.63 -14.38
CA GLY A 267 9.06 1.63 -15.45
C GLY A 267 10.41 2.34 -15.50
N LEU A 268 11.27 2.19 -14.47
CA LEU A 268 12.64 2.69 -14.52
C LEU A 268 13.50 1.80 -15.41
N GLU A 269 14.54 2.39 -16.01
CA GLU A 269 15.56 1.66 -16.75
C GLU A 269 16.25 0.63 -15.83
N ALA A 270 16.66 -0.51 -16.41
CA ALA A 270 17.25 -1.62 -15.65
C ALA A 270 18.47 -1.19 -14.82
N ASP A 271 19.34 -0.37 -15.41
CA ASP A 271 20.55 0.15 -14.74
C ASP A 271 20.20 1.08 -13.58
N THR A 272 19.21 1.94 -13.76
CA THR A 272 18.74 2.83 -12.69
C THR A 272 18.13 2.03 -11.55
N ARG A 273 17.33 1.00 -11.84
CA ARG A 273 16.77 0.11 -10.82
C ARG A 273 17.88 -0.59 -10.02
N MET A 274 18.87 -1.14 -10.72
CA MET A 274 20.03 -1.78 -10.07
C MET A 274 20.77 -0.79 -9.17
N LYS A 275 21.10 0.40 -9.68
CA LYS A 275 21.80 1.43 -8.91
C LYS A 275 21.03 1.88 -7.66
N ASN A 276 19.71 2.04 -7.76
CA ASN A 276 18.87 2.44 -6.64
C ASN A 276 18.80 1.33 -5.59
N GLN A 277 18.66 0.07 -6.02
CA GLN A 277 18.69 -1.10 -5.15
C GLN A 277 20.05 -1.23 -4.44
N ASP A 278 21.15 -1.16 -5.17
CA ASP A 278 22.50 -1.24 -4.62
C ASP A 278 22.77 -0.08 -3.63
N SER A 279 22.24 1.11 -3.92
CA SER A 279 22.37 2.26 -3.04
C SER A 279 21.65 2.03 -1.72
N PHE A 280 20.49 1.38 -1.72
CA PHE A 280 19.76 1.03 -0.51
C PHE A 280 20.44 -0.09 0.27
N LEU A 281 20.89 -1.14 -0.41
CA LEU A 281 21.60 -2.26 0.23
C LEU A 281 22.93 -1.82 0.87
N ASN A 282 23.64 -0.88 0.23
CA ASN A 282 24.93 -0.35 0.68
C ASN A 282 24.82 0.92 1.55
N GLU A 283 23.64 1.22 2.11
CA GLU A 283 23.40 2.33 3.06
C GLU A 283 23.69 3.74 2.51
N LYS A 284 23.74 3.89 1.19
CA LYS A 284 23.87 5.19 0.51
C LYS A 284 22.53 5.94 0.46
N CYS A 285 21.45 5.23 0.65
CA CYS A 285 20.07 5.69 0.66
C CYS A 285 19.36 5.14 1.90
N ASP A 286 18.64 5.99 2.61
CA ASP A 286 17.94 5.60 3.84
C ASP A 286 16.55 5.01 3.54
N VAL A 287 15.88 5.53 2.51
CA VAL A 287 14.49 5.15 2.18
C VAL A 287 14.37 4.79 0.70
N ILE A 288 13.74 3.66 0.42
CA ILE A 288 13.30 3.32 -0.93
C ILE A 288 11.78 3.50 -1.03
N VAL A 289 11.34 4.25 -2.02
CA VAL A 289 9.91 4.37 -2.34
C VAL A 289 9.62 3.52 -3.55
N ALA A 290 8.68 2.58 -3.44
CA ALA A 290 8.55 1.54 -4.44
C ALA A 290 7.11 1.11 -4.71
N THR A 291 6.90 0.54 -5.89
CA THR A 291 5.76 -0.37 -6.12
C THR A 291 6.10 -1.77 -5.61
N ILE A 292 5.14 -2.69 -5.69
CA ILE A 292 5.36 -4.12 -5.39
C ILE A 292 6.55 -4.74 -6.18
N ALA A 293 7.05 -4.06 -7.21
CA ALA A 293 8.24 -4.49 -7.95
C ALA A 293 9.52 -4.51 -7.08
N PHE A 294 9.57 -3.72 -6.00
CA PHE A 294 10.59 -3.81 -4.96
C PHE A 294 10.17 -4.85 -3.93
N GLY A 295 10.12 -6.08 -4.39
CA GLY A 295 9.50 -7.15 -3.66
C GLY A 295 10.46 -8.31 -3.39
N MET A 296 10.08 -9.51 -3.87
CA MET A 296 10.84 -10.73 -3.68
C MET A 296 12.32 -10.54 -4.07
N GLY A 297 13.23 -10.97 -3.20
CA GLY A 297 14.67 -10.92 -3.44
C GLY A 297 15.45 -9.80 -2.75
N ILE A 298 14.80 -8.89 -2.05
CA ILE A 298 15.48 -7.90 -1.23
C ILE A 298 15.75 -8.50 0.14
N ASP A 299 17.02 -8.70 0.46
CA ASP A 299 17.48 -9.26 1.73
C ASP A 299 18.39 -8.25 2.48
N LYS A 300 17.79 -7.17 2.98
CA LYS A 300 18.40 -6.21 3.89
C LYS A 300 17.88 -6.50 5.30
N PRO A 301 18.76 -6.93 6.25
CA PRO A 301 18.29 -7.39 7.56
C PRO A 301 17.78 -6.26 8.46
N ASP A 302 18.31 -5.07 8.32
CA ASP A 302 18.19 -3.90 9.21
C ASP A 302 17.14 -2.87 8.76
N VAL A 303 16.14 -3.28 7.99
CA VAL A 303 15.00 -2.42 7.66
C VAL A 303 14.17 -2.17 8.93
N ARG A 304 14.06 -0.91 9.36
CA ARG A 304 13.39 -0.53 10.61
C ARG A 304 11.94 -0.17 10.44
N PHE A 305 11.53 0.22 9.24
CA PHE A 305 10.11 0.45 8.97
C PHE A 305 9.71 0.07 7.55
N VAL A 306 8.47 -0.38 7.42
CA VAL A 306 7.78 -0.58 6.16
C VAL A 306 6.49 0.22 6.22
N ILE A 307 6.30 1.14 5.28
CA ILE A 307 5.12 2.00 5.20
C ILE A 307 4.35 1.66 3.94
N HIS A 308 3.07 1.34 4.08
CA HIS A 308 2.13 1.28 2.97
C HIS A 308 1.45 2.64 2.85
N TYR A 309 1.85 3.42 1.86
CA TYR A 309 1.22 4.72 1.57
C TYR A 309 -0.18 4.55 0.98
N ASP A 310 -0.39 3.48 0.25
CA ASP A 310 -1.66 3.02 -0.29
C ASP A 310 -1.94 1.60 0.22
N ALA A 311 -3.22 1.22 0.35
CA ALA A 311 -3.60 -0.12 0.79
C ALA A 311 -3.09 -1.21 -0.20
N PRO A 312 -2.51 -2.31 0.28
CA PRO A 312 -2.06 -3.41 -0.57
C PRO A 312 -3.23 -4.23 -1.11
N LYS A 313 -2.97 -5.06 -2.13
CA LYS A 313 -3.99 -5.85 -2.82
C LYS A 313 -4.53 -7.04 -2.01
N SER A 314 -3.75 -7.52 -1.04
CA SER A 314 -4.09 -8.69 -0.23
C SER A 314 -3.31 -8.71 1.07
N LEU A 315 -3.79 -9.50 2.05
CA LEU A 315 -3.10 -9.69 3.33
C LEU A 315 -1.81 -10.50 3.18
N GLU A 316 -1.73 -11.42 2.22
CA GLU A 316 -0.49 -12.16 1.93
C GLU A 316 0.61 -11.21 1.43
N GLY A 317 0.26 -10.33 0.48
CA GLY A 317 1.16 -9.29 -0.01
C GLY A 317 1.60 -8.37 1.13
N TYR A 318 0.65 -7.89 1.93
CA TYR A 318 0.93 -7.07 3.10
C TYR A 318 1.88 -7.76 4.09
N TYR A 319 1.62 -9.03 4.40
CA TYR A 319 2.48 -9.83 5.30
C TYR A 319 3.88 -10.05 4.72
N GLN A 320 3.98 -10.32 3.42
CA GLN A 320 5.26 -10.50 2.73
C GLN A 320 6.07 -9.19 2.70
N GLU A 321 5.41 -8.06 2.45
CA GLU A 321 6.04 -6.73 2.38
C GLU A 321 6.45 -6.23 3.77
N THR A 322 5.58 -6.32 4.77
CA THR A 322 5.91 -5.98 6.16
C THR A 322 6.97 -6.92 6.75
N GLY A 323 7.00 -8.17 6.30
CA GLY A 323 8.01 -9.17 6.67
C GLY A 323 9.45 -8.80 6.30
N ARG A 324 9.66 -7.71 5.53
CA ARG A 324 11.00 -7.16 5.23
C ARG A 324 11.59 -6.41 6.40
N ALA A 325 10.75 -5.87 7.30
CA ALA A 325 11.22 -5.20 8.50
C ALA A 325 11.77 -6.19 9.53
N GLY A 326 12.80 -5.78 10.25
CA GLY A 326 13.34 -6.49 11.40
C GLY A 326 13.74 -7.95 11.14
N ARG A 327 14.40 -8.26 10.03
CA ARG A 327 14.88 -9.63 9.74
C ARG A 327 16.01 -10.06 10.65
N ASP A 328 16.74 -9.11 11.20
CA ASP A 328 17.77 -9.30 12.21
C ASP A 328 17.22 -9.63 13.62
N GLY A 329 15.90 -9.61 13.79
CA GLY A 329 15.20 -9.88 15.04
C GLY A 329 14.97 -8.64 15.90
N LEU A 330 15.52 -7.49 15.52
CA LEU A 330 15.24 -6.22 16.18
C LEU A 330 13.85 -5.67 15.77
N GLU A 331 13.37 -4.69 16.51
CA GLU A 331 12.05 -4.10 16.26
C GLU A 331 11.93 -3.46 14.86
N GLY A 332 10.79 -3.67 14.24
CA GLY A 332 10.40 -3.08 12.98
C GLY A 332 8.98 -2.55 13.04
N ASN A 333 8.76 -1.37 12.45
CA ASN A 333 7.45 -0.73 12.41
C ASN A 333 6.78 -0.94 11.06
N CYS A 334 5.52 -1.36 11.06
CA CYS A 334 4.70 -1.59 9.89
C CYS A 334 3.51 -0.62 9.95
N LEU A 335 3.62 0.50 9.23
CA LEU A 335 2.59 1.54 9.18
C LEU A 335 1.82 1.43 7.85
N MET A 336 0.51 1.50 7.89
CA MET A 336 -0.33 1.62 6.71
C MET A 336 -1.20 2.86 6.81
N PHE A 337 -1.20 3.70 5.78
CA PHE A 337 -2.24 4.71 5.56
C PHE A 337 -3.38 4.05 4.81
N TYR A 338 -4.59 4.17 5.35
CA TYR A 338 -5.77 3.52 4.79
C TYR A 338 -6.87 4.54 4.48
N ALA A 339 -7.39 4.45 3.27
CA ALA A 339 -8.63 5.06 2.84
C ALA A 339 -9.40 4.07 1.96
N TYR A 340 -10.72 4.08 2.02
CA TYR A 340 -11.55 3.19 1.20
C TYR A 340 -11.38 3.44 -0.31
N ASP A 341 -11.02 4.66 -0.69
CA ASP A 341 -10.71 5.04 -2.07
C ASP A 341 -9.59 4.22 -2.69
N ASP A 342 -8.61 3.78 -1.89
CA ASP A 342 -7.55 2.89 -2.39
C ASP A 342 -8.12 1.53 -2.81
N ILE A 343 -9.13 1.04 -2.10
CA ILE A 343 -9.84 -0.21 -2.44
C ILE A 343 -10.60 -0.04 -3.75
N LEU A 344 -11.31 1.08 -3.93
CA LEU A 344 -12.02 1.38 -5.18
C LEU A 344 -11.07 1.48 -6.38
N LYS A 345 -9.86 2.06 -6.19
CA LYS A 345 -8.81 2.08 -7.21
C LYS A 345 -8.34 0.66 -7.56
N LEU A 346 -8.12 -0.18 -6.54
CA LEU A 346 -7.70 -1.57 -6.73
C LEU A 346 -8.78 -2.41 -7.43
N GLU A 347 -10.06 -2.19 -7.15
CA GLU A 347 -11.17 -2.82 -7.89
C GLU A 347 -11.18 -2.44 -9.38
N LYS A 348 -10.88 -1.17 -9.69
CA LYS A 348 -10.78 -0.71 -11.08
C LYS A 348 -9.69 -1.47 -11.85
N PHE A 349 -8.53 -1.76 -11.23
CA PHE A 349 -7.46 -2.55 -11.85
C PHE A 349 -7.85 -4.01 -12.12
N ASN A 350 -8.91 -4.51 -11.50
CA ASN A 350 -9.36 -5.88 -11.70
C ASN A 350 -10.42 -6.03 -12.82
N LYS A 351 -10.86 -4.94 -13.46
CA LYS A 351 -11.94 -4.96 -14.46
C LYS A 351 -11.63 -5.82 -15.68
N ASP A 352 -10.38 -5.86 -16.12
CA ASP A 352 -9.92 -6.56 -17.33
C ASP A 352 -9.60 -8.04 -17.11
N LYS A 353 -9.72 -8.52 -15.87
CA LYS A 353 -9.49 -9.92 -15.51
C LYS A 353 -10.67 -10.81 -15.86
N THR A 354 -10.41 -12.11 -15.99
CA THR A 354 -11.46 -13.11 -16.10
C THR A 354 -12.40 -13.08 -14.89
N VAL A 355 -13.62 -13.60 -15.02
CA VAL A 355 -14.63 -13.58 -13.95
C VAL A 355 -14.07 -14.21 -12.67
N THR A 356 -13.47 -15.41 -12.79
CA THR A 356 -12.89 -16.13 -11.65
C THR A 356 -11.76 -15.35 -10.99
N GLU A 357 -10.82 -14.80 -11.78
CA GLU A 357 -9.72 -14.00 -11.23
C GLU A 357 -10.20 -12.71 -10.58
N ARG A 358 -11.28 -12.11 -11.10
CA ARG A 358 -11.89 -10.91 -10.54
C ARG A 358 -12.57 -11.20 -9.20
N ASP A 359 -13.30 -12.30 -9.11
CA ASP A 359 -13.97 -12.72 -7.88
C ASP A 359 -12.94 -13.06 -6.80
N ASN A 360 -11.84 -13.72 -7.17
CA ASN A 360 -10.71 -13.98 -6.30
C ASN A 360 -10.07 -12.70 -5.79
N ALA A 361 -9.77 -11.77 -6.69
CA ALA A 361 -9.19 -10.49 -6.34
C ALA A 361 -10.10 -9.66 -5.42
N ARG A 362 -11.42 -9.70 -5.65
CA ARG A 362 -12.41 -9.05 -4.80
C ARG A 362 -12.43 -9.63 -3.40
N ALA A 363 -12.40 -10.96 -3.28
CA ALA A 363 -12.35 -11.63 -1.98
C ALA A 363 -11.11 -11.23 -1.19
N LEU A 364 -9.93 -11.16 -1.83
CA LEU A 364 -8.69 -10.69 -1.21
C LEU A 364 -8.78 -9.23 -0.73
N LEU A 365 -9.42 -8.35 -1.52
CA LEU A 365 -9.66 -6.97 -1.11
C LEU A 365 -10.60 -6.86 0.09
N HIS A 366 -11.66 -7.67 0.14
CA HIS A 366 -12.56 -7.73 1.30
C HIS A 366 -11.84 -8.15 2.59
N GLU A 367 -10.87 -9.07 2.50
CA GLU A 367 -10.02 -9.41 3.64
C GLU A 367 -9.17 -8.22 4.10
N MET A 368 -8.64 -7.44 3.15
CA MET A 368 -7.85 -6.24 3.46
C MET A 368 -8.70 -5.15 4.14
N VAL A 369 -9.91 -4.91 3.63
CA VAL A 369 -10.89 -4.00 4.24
C VAL A 369 -11.19 -4.42 5.68
N SER A 370 -11.47 -5.70 5.90
CA SER A 370 -11.74 -6.24 7.24
C SER A 370 -10.57 -6.07 8.18
N TYR A 371 -9.37 -6.42 7.74
CA TYR A 371 -8.16 -6.24 8.54
C TYR A 371 -7.95 -4.78 8.94
N SER A 372 -8.27 -3.86 8.02
CA SER A 372 -8.13 -2.42 8.30
C SER A 372 -9.15 -1.93 9.32
N ASN A 373 -10.41 -2.30 9.17
CA ASN A 373 -11.52 -1.74 9.96
C ASN A 373 -11.70 -2.41 11.33
N LEU A 374 -11.43 -3.73 11.47
CA LEU A 374 -11.67 -4.44 12.72
C LEU A 374 -10.81 -3.90 13.87
N GLY A 375 -11.44 -3.59 15.00
CA GLY A 375 -10.79 -3.16 16.25
C GLY A 375 -10.08 -4.27 17.04
N VAL A 376 -9.95 -5.47 16.48
CA VAL A 376 -9.26 -6.62 17.10
C VAL A 376 -7.75 -6.51 16.91
N CYS A 377 -6.96 -7.10 17.81
CA CYS A 377 -5.51 -7.17 17.70
C CYS A 377 -5.02 -7.51 16.27
N ARG A 378 -4.23 -6.61 15.64
CA ARG A 378 -3.75 -6.75 14.26
C ARG A 378 -3.02 -8.07 14.03
N ARG A 379 -2.14 -8.44 14.94
CA ARG A 379 -1.36 -9.69 14.83
C ARG A 379 -2.26 -10.92 14.92
N ARG A 380 -3.26 -10.91 15.79
CA ARG A 380 -4.21 -12.00 15.94
C ARG A 380 -5.04 -12.20 14.66
N GLN A 381 -5.43 -11.11 14.01
CA GLN A 381 -6.11 -11.15 12.71
C GLN A 381 -5.22 -11.78 11.63
N LEU A 382 -3.94 -11.35 11.53
CA LEU A 382 -2.98 -11.94 10.57
C LEU A 382 -2.77 -13.44 10.82
N LEU A 383 -2.60 -13.85 12.07
CA LEU A 383 -2.43 -15.27 12.41
C LEU A 383 -3.65 -16.09 12.03
N SER A 384 -4.86 -15.61 12.38
CA SER A 384 -6.12 -16.26 12.01
C SER A 384 -6.27 -16.40 10.50
N TYR A 385 -5.88 -15.38 9.73
CA TYR A 385 -5.90 -15.43 8.27
C TYR A 385 -5.05 -16.56 7.68
N PHE A 386 -3.89 -16.86 8.28
CA PHE A 386 -3.01 -17.96 7.89
C PHE A 386 -3.35 -19.31 8.57
N GLY A 387 -4.50 -19.39 9.26
CA GLY A 387 -4.96 -20.60 9.95
C GLY A 387 -4.18 -20.91 11.23
N GLU A 388 -3.62 -19.89 11.88
CA GLU A 388 -2.98 -19.98 13.19
C GLU A 388 -3.79 -19.20 14.21
N TYR A 389 -4.33 -19.88 15.21
CA TYR A 389 -5.17 -19.23 16.23
C TYR A 389 -4.35 -18.87 17.47
N SER A 390 -4.66 -17.72 18.04
CA SER A 390 -4.07 -17.22 19.27
C SER A 390 -5.18 -16.77 20.22
N ASP A 391 -5.17 -17.26 21.46
CA ASP A 391 -6.14 -16.87 22.47
C ASP A 391 -5.83 -15.51 23.11
N LYS A 392 -4.60 -15.00 22.94
CA LYS A 392 -4.14 -13.77 23.55
C LYS A 392 -3.84 -12.70 22.51
N ASP A 393 -4.22 -11.48 22.84
CA ASP A 393 -3.81 -10.30 22.10
C ASP A 393 -2.30 -10.07 22.25
N CYS A 394 -1.70 -9.43 21.23
CA CYS A 394 -0.23 -9.33 21.17
C CYS A 394 0.37 -8.29 22.13
N GLY A 395 -0.41 -7.36 22.66
CA GLY A 395 0.06 -6.24 23.48
C GLY A 395 0.95 -5.22 22.73
N PHE A 396 1.23 -5.45 21.44
CA PHE A 396 2.20 -4.68 20.67
C PHE A 396 1.69 -4.45 19.22
N CYS A 397 0.55 -3.75 19.12
CA CYS A 397 -0.01 -3.16 17.90
C CYS A 397 -0.91 -1.98 18.28
N ASP A 398 -1.34 -1.18 17.31
CA ASP A 398 -2.21 -0.02 17.54
C ASP A 398 -3.47 -0.37 18.33
N ASN A 399 -4.20 -1.43 17.93
CA ASN A 399 -5.43 -1.88 18.58
C ASN A 399 -5.22 -2.45 20.00
N CYS A 400 -4.00 -2.86 20.34
CA CYS A 400 -3.69 -3.29 21.72
C CYS A 400 -3.29 -2.12 22.60
N ILE A 401 -2.59 -1.11 22.04
CA ILE A 401 -2.13 0.07 22.78
C ILE A 401 -3.25 1.08 22.95
N LYS A 402 -4.11 1.24 21.92
CA LYS A 402 -5.28 2.11 21.93
C LYS A 402 -6.51 1.31 21.50
N PRO A 403 -7.06 0.47 22.39
CA PRO A 403 -8.20 -0.38 22.05
C PRO A 403 -9.45 0.47 21.76
N THR A 404 -10.23 0.03 20.79
CA THR A 404 -11.57 0.56 20.55
C THR A 404 -12.54 0.11 21.65
N LYS A 405 -13.72 0.72 21.70
CA LYS A 405 -14.79 0.37 22.66
C LYS A 405 -15.06 -1.14 22.57
N LYS A 406 -15.22 -1.77 23.74
CA LYS A 406 -15.54 -3.19 23.85
C LYS A 406 -17.03 -3.37 24.04
N ILE A 407 -17.60 -4.32 23.31
CA ILE A 407 -19.04 -4.61 23.30
C ILE A 407 -19.23 -6.07 23.74
N LYS A 408 -20.10 -6.30 24.71
CA LYS A 408 -20.50 -7.65 25.12
C LYS A 408 -21.63 -8.12 24.22
N ILE A 409 -21.47 -9.28 23.63
CA ILE A 409 -22.48 -9.96 22.81
C ILE A 409 -22.65 -11.39 23.30
N GLU A 410 -23.85 -11.90 23.27
CA GLU A 410 -24.19 -13.32 23.50
C GLU A 410 -25.23 -13.76 22.49
N ASP A 411 -26.38 -13.08 22.46
CA ASP A 411 -27.49 -13.39 21.56
C ASP A 411 -27.06 -13.23 20.09
N GLU A 412 -26.30 -12.19 19.79
CA GLU A 412 -25.74 -11.96 18.45
C GLU A 412 -24.77 -13.07 18.06
N ALA A 413 -23.92 -13.51 18.97
CA ALA A 413 -22.98 -14.60 18.71
C ALA A 413 -23.74 -15.91 18.43
N VAL A 414 -24.72 -16.24 19.25
CA VAL A 414 -25.59 -17.41 19.06
C VAL A 414 -26.35 -17.32 17.74
N LEU A 415 -26.92 -16.14 17.44
CA LEU A 415 -27.70 -15.93 16.22
C LEU A 415 -26.82 -16.07 14.97
N GLY A 416 -25.61 -15.48 14.98
CA GLY A 416 -24.65 -15.59 13.90
C GLY A 416 -24.19 -17.03 13.62
N LEU A 417 -23.84 -17.78 14.69
CA LEU A 417 -23.44 -19.19 14.56
C LEU A 417 -24.60 -20.07 14.06
N LYS A 418 -25.82 -19.84 14.56
CA LYS A 418 -27.03 -20.54 14.06
C LYS A 418 -27.29 -20.25 12.60
N ALA A 419 -27.07 -19.02 12.14
CA ALA A 419 -27.24 -18.66 10.73
C ALA A 419 -26.25 -19.41 9.81
N VAL A 420 -25.00 -19.55 10.24
CA VAL A 420 -24.00 -20.37 9.52
C VAL A 420 -24.45 -21.83 9.48
N LEU A 421 -24.89 -22.41 10.61
CA LEU A 421 -25.30 -23.81 10.69
C LEU A 421 -26.57 -24.07 9.86
N GLN A 422 -27.61 -23.20 9.97
CA GLN A 422 -28.87 -23.39 9.25
C GLN A 422 -28.75 -23.15 7.73
N SER A 423 -27.78 -22.37 7.28
CA SER A 423 -27.48 -22.21 5.85
C SER A 423 -26.66 -23.38 5.28
N GLY A 424 -26.34 -24.39 6.11
CA GLY A 424 -25.64 -25.60 5.70
C GLY A 424 -24.13 -25.44 5.57
N GLU A 425 -23.54 -24.42 6.18
CA GLU A 425 -22.09 -24.17 6.19
C GLU A 425 -21.46 -24.11 4.78
N ARG A 426 -22.17 -23.43 3.84
CA ARG A 426 -21.81 -23.37 2.42
C ARG A 426 -21.68 -21.95 1.87
N PHE A 427 -21.80 -20.93 2.74
CA PHE A 427 -21.85 -19.54 2.33
C PHE A 427 -20.82 -18.70 3.05
N ASP A 428 -20.43 -17.60 2.43
CA ASP A 428 -19.49 -16.66 3.01
C ASP A 428 -20.17 -15.76 4.06
N VAL A 429 -19.36 -15.03 4.79
CA VAL A 429 -19.79 -14.11 5.86
C VAL A 429 -20.78 -13.07 5.35
N GLN A 430 -20.60 -12.57 4.12
CA GLN A 430 -21.47 -11.56 3.54
C GLN A 430 -22.88 -12.12 3.32
N HIS A 431 -22.98 -13.32 2.75
CA HIS A 431 -24.27 -13.97 2.54
C HIS A 431 -24.98 -14.30 3.87
N ILE A 432 -24.22 -14.71 4.90
CA ILE A 432 -24.78 -14.94 6.23
C ILE A 432 -25.32 -13.63 6.83
N ALA A 433 -24.61 -12.52 6.69
CA ALA A 433 -25.08 -11.20 7.11
C ALA A 433 -26.34 -10.78 6.33
N ASP A 434 -26.42 -11.08 5.04
CA ASP A 434 -27.61 -10.83 4.22
C ASP A 434 -28.84 -11.63 4.69
N ILE A 435 -28.65 -12.89 5.11
CA ILE A 435 -29.72 -13.69 5.73
C ILE A 435 -30.21 -13.02 7.02
N LEU A 436 -29.29 -12.65 7.91
CA LEU A 436 -29.61 -12.05 9.21
C LEU A 436 -30.32 -10.70 9.08
N THR A 437 -30.01 -9.94 8.05
CA THR A 437 -30.58 -8.60 7.82
C THR A 437 -31.77 -8.60 6.85
N ALA A 438 -32.17 -9.76 6.34
CA ALA A 438 -33.20 -9.92 5.30
C ALA A 438 -32.92 -9.03 4.07
N ASN A 439 -31.69 -9.08 3.53
CA ASN A 439 -31.30 -8.32 2.35
C ASN A 439 -31.94 -8.90 1.07
N THR A 440 -33.03 -8.30 0.63
CA THR A 440 -33.79 -8.77 -0.52
C THR A 440 -33.06 -8.58 -1.87
N SER A 441 -31.97 -7.81 -1.90
CA SER A 441 -31.16 -7.60 -3.11
C SER A 441 -30.32 -8.82 -3.48
N ASN A 442 -30.06 -9.72 -2.52
CA ASN A 442 -29.32 -10.94 -2.75
C ASN A 442 -30.25 -12.04 -3.31
N ALA A 443 -30.16 -12.29 -4.62
CA ALA A 443 -30.99 -13.28 -5.31
C ALA A 443 -30.78 -14.72 -4.79
N TYR A 444 -29.58 -15.05 -4.25
CA TYR A 444 -29.28 -16.38 -3.71
C TYR A 444 -30.09 -16.72 -2.45
N ILE A 445 -30.57 -15.74 -1.70
CA ILE A 445 -31.42 -16.00 -0.52
C ILE A 445 -32.66 -16.77 -0.91
N ARG A 446 -33.39 -16.32 -1.95
CA ARG A 446 -34.61 -16.97 -2.42
C ARG A 446 -34.35 -18.28 -3.15
N SER A 447 -33.28 -18.33 -3.98
CA SER A 447 -32.97 -19.54 -4.73
C SER A 447 -32.56 -20.74 -3.85
N HIS A 448 -32.05 -20.45 -2.65
CA HIS A 448 -31.67 -21.47 -1.65
C HIS A 448 -32.69 -21.57 -0.50
N GLU A 449 -33.84 -20.91 -0.61
CA GLU A 449 -34.90 -20.91 0.39
C GLU A 449 -34.45 -20.39 1.78
N HIS A 450 -33.41 -19.56 1.83
CA HIS A 450 -32.89 -19.00 3.08
C HIS A 450 -33.82 -17.98 3.72
N ASP A 451 -34.78 -17.44 2.96
CA ASP A 451 -35.90 -16.62 3.49
C ASP A 451 -36.86 -17.40 4.38
N LYS A 452 -36.77 -18.75 4.41
CA LYS A 452 -37.55 -19.62 5.27
C LYS A 452 -36.83 -20.05 6.55
N LEU A 453 -35.56 -19.71 6.71
CA LEU A 453 -34.79 -20.06 7.88
C LEU A 453 -35.28 -19.32 9.12
N GLU A 454 -35.19 -19.97 10.28
CA GLU A 454 -35.59 -19.38 11.58
C GLU A 454 -34.84 -18.07 11.88
N VAL A 455 -33.60 -17.98 11.45
CA VAL A 455 -32.71 -16.84 11.68
C VAL A 455 -32.92 -15.68 10.68
N TYR A 456 -33.72 -15.87 9.63
CA TYR A 456 -33.90 -14.87 8.57
C TYR A 456 -34.49 -13.56 9.13
N GLY A 457 -33.80 -12.46 8.89
CA GLY A 457 -34.21 -11.12 9.28
C GLY A 457 -34.16 -10.83 10.80
N ARG A 458 -33.75 -11.79 11.65
CA ARG A 458 -33.66 -11.57 13.10
C ARG A 458 -32.59 -10.59 13.52
N GLY A 459 -31.56 -10.38 12.68
CA GLY A 459 -30.51 -9.42 12.90
C GLY A 459 -30.82 -8.01 12.36
N LYS A 460 -32.00 -7.82 11.76
CA LYS A 460 -32.38 -6.54 11.16
C LYS A 460 -32.55 -5.47 12.24
N GLY A 461 -31.83 -4.34 12.08
CA GLY A 461 -31.89 -3.24 13.03
C GLY A 461 -30.97 -3.41 14.25
N MET A 462 -30.27 -4.54 14.38
CA MET A 462 -29.20 -4.69 15.35
C MET A 462 -27.97 -3.93 14.84
N PHE A 463 -27.55 -2.95 15.58
CA PHE A 463 -26.32 -2.16 15.39
C PHE A 463 -25.96 -1.54 16.73
N VAL A 464 -24.72 -1.16 16.90
CA VAL A 464 -24.31 -0.39 18.09
C VAL A 464 -24.95 0.99 17.98
N ALA A 465 -25.97 1.25 18.80
CA ALA A 465 -26.46 2.60 18.98
C ALA A 465 -25.34 3.40 19.64
N HIS A 466 -24.90 4.47 19.03
CA HIS A 466 -24.13 5.48 19.74
C HIS A 466 -25.12 6.24 20.63
N ASP A 467 -25.19 5.87 21.91
CA ASP A 467 -25.84 6.69 22.93
C ASP A 467 -25.02 7.98 23.04
N GLU A 468 -25.59 9.08 22.57
CA GLU A 468 -24.98 10.43 22.67
C GLU A 468 -24.98 10.96 24.12
N ASP A 469 -25.53 10.23 25.09
CA ASP A 469 -25.73 10.66 26.46
C ASP A 469 -25.11 9.68 27.46
N ASP A 470 -23.80 9.64 27.61
CA ASP A 470 -23.15 9.12 28.83
C ASP A 470 -21.70 9.65 28.89
N TYR A 471 -21.58 10.94 29.14
CA TYR A 471 -20.40 11.52 29.79
C TYR A 471 -20.83 11.99 31.18
N GLU A 472 -20.98 11.05 32.09
CA GLU A 472 -20.83 11.37 33.50
C GLU A 472 -19.34 11.36 33.84
N ASP A 473 -18.84 12.55 34.18
CA ASP A 473 -17.53 12.77 34.75
C ASP A 473 -17.44 12.11 36.13
N ASP A 474 -16.89 10.90 36.20
CA ASP A 474 -16.38 10.37 37.46
C ASP A 474 -14.86 10.64 37.49
N GLU A 475 -14.51 11.87 37.87
CA GLU A 475 -13.17 12.21 38.39
C GLU A 475 -13.13 11.78 39.86
N GLU A 476 -12.79 10.53 40.17
CA GLU A 476 -12.23 10.16 41.45
C GLU A 476 -10.71 10.16 41.32
N GLU A 477 -10.10 11.26 41.81
CA GLU A 477 -8.67 11.36 42.04
C GLU A 477 -8.31 10.50 43.27
N GLU A 478 -7.80 9.27 43.05
CA GLU A 478 -7.04 8.57 44.09
C GLU A 478 -5.59 9.12 44.13
N GLU A 479 -5.31 9.99 45.06
CA GLU A 479 -3.95 10.33 45.48
C GLU A 479 -3.33 9.12 46.18
N VAL A 480 -2.41 8.43 45.50
CA VAL A 480 -1.55 7.42 46.13
C VAL A 480 -0.25 8.10 46.54
N GLU A 481 -0.12 8.39 47.81
CA GLU A 481 1.17 8.75 48.43
C GLU A 481 2.12 7.55 48.33
N LEU A 482 3.20 7.72 47.58
CA LEU A 482 4.33 6.79 47.60
C LEU A 482 5.42 7.32 48.54
N GLU A 483 5.56 6.63 49.65
CA GLU A 483 6.73 6.78 50.53
C GLU A 483 8.01 6.38 49.77
N VAL A 484 8.96 7.27 49.70
CA VAL A 484 10.30 7.07 49.14
C VAL A 484 11.19 6.48 50.22
N SER A 485 11.67 5.26 50.03
CA SER A 485 12.84 4.75 50.73
C SER A 485 14.03 4.76 49.76
N ASP A 486 15.04 5.55 50.15
CA ASP A 486 16.37 5.54 49.56
C ASP A 486 17.02 4.16 49.77
N ASP A 487 17.50 3.53 48.71
CA ASP A 487 18.77 2.83 48.69
C ASP A 487 19.08 2.34 47.25
N ASP A 488 20.31 2.64 46.88
CA ASP A 488 21.09 2.38 45.67
C ASP A 488 20.79 1.15 44.80
N GLU A 489 20.70 1.36 43.45
CA GLU A 489 21.58 0.72 42.46
C GLU A 489 21.17 1.11 41.01
N GLU A 490 22.18 1.46 40.19
CA GLU A 490 22.08 1.88 38.80
C GLU A 490 21.63 0.72 37.91
N GLU A 491 20.43 0.81 37.32
CA GLU A 491 20.11 0.13 36.08
C GLU A 491 19.21 1.02 35.17
N ALA A 492 19.60 1.11 33.91
CA ALA A 492 19.03 2.00 32.91
C ALA A 492 17.53 1.78 32.69
N LYS A 493 16.72 2.77 33.03
CA LYS A 493 15.29 2.81 32.75
C LYS A 493 15.04 3.25 31.30
N PRO A 494 14.05 2.65 30.61
CA PRO A 494 13.66 3.11 29.28
C PRO A 494 12.97 4.48 29.35
N LEU A 495 13.36 5.37 28.44
CA LEU A 495 12.83 6.72 28.28
C LEU A 495 11.32 6.67 27.96
N ALA A 496 10.52 7.11 28.91
CA ALA A 496 9.10 7.35 28.70
C ALA A 496 8.88 8.57 27.79
N VAL A 497 8.36 8.35 26.59
CA VAL A 497 7.98 9.41 25.67
C VAL A 497 6.69 10.05 26.18
N LYS A 498 6.75 11.30 26.62
CA LYS A 498 5.57 12.12 26.96
C LYS A 498 4.85 12.53 25.69
N TYR A 499 3.61 12.05 25.52
CA TYR A 499 2.71 12.49 24.46
C TYR A 499 2.00 13.79 24.87
N PRO A 500 1.81 14.76 23.95
CA PRO A 500 1.00 15.95 24.22
C PRO A 500 -0.49 15.59 24.35
N LYS A 501 -1.18 16.23 25.29
CA LYS A 501 -2.62 16.08 25.53
C LYS A 501 -3.42 16.46 24.28
N PRO A 502 -4.55 15.79 23.98
CA PRO A 502 -5.39 16.15 22.85
C PRO A 502 -6.07 17.51 23.06
N ALA A 503 -6.07 18.33 22.01
CA ALA A 503 -6.76 19.61 21.98
C ALA A 503 -8.29 19.41 22.08
N LYS A 504 -8.95 20.30 22.83
CA LYS A 504 -10.41 20.33 23.03
C LYS A 504 -11.13 20.37 21.67
N LYS A 505 -12.09 19.48 21.48
CA LYS A 505 -13.02 19.46 20.34
C LYS A 505 -13.83 20.77 20.32
N VAL A 506 -13.76 21.49 19.17
CA VAL A 506 -14.73 22.52 18.81
C VAL A 506 -15.77 21.83 17.93
N GLU A 507 -17.00 21.85 18.38
CA GLU A 507 -18.14 21.34 17.61
C GLU A 507 -18.37 22.24 16.39
N ASN A 508 -18.38 21.63 15.22
CA ASN A 508 -18.79 22.29 13.99
C ASN A 508 -20.17 21.74 13.55
N PRO A 509 -21.20 22.59 13.38
CA PRO A 509 -22.49 22.15 12.86
C PRO A 509 -22.45 22.13 11.33
N ALA A 510 -21.78 21.16 10.73
CA ALA A 510 -21.80 20.97 9.28
C ALA A 510 -22.43 19.62 8.94
N LYS A 511 -23.65 19.71 8.40
CA LYS A 511 -24.37 18.69 7.60
C LYS A 511 -24.15 17.24 7.99
N LYS A 512 -25.09 16.70 8.74
CA LYS A 512 -25.35 15.26 8.88
C LYS A 512 -25.54 14.68 7.46
N SER A 513 -24.49 14.06 6.94
CA SER A 513 -24.66 13.02 5.95
C SER A 513 -25.07 11.77 6.70
N ASP A 514 -26.27 11.25 6.40
CA ASP A 514 -26.82 10.02 7.01
C ASP A 514 -26.04 8.77 6.55
N ASN A 515 -24.77 8.66 6.94
CA ASN A 515 -23.97 7.45 6.75
C ASN A 515 -23.84 6.68 8.05
N LYS A 516 -24.97 6.14 8.54
CA LYS A 516 -24.97 5.16 9.62
C LYS A 516 -24.44 3.84 9.06
N LYS A 517 -23.48 3.19 9.76
CA LYS A 517 -23.12 1.79 9.50
C LYS A 517 -24.40 0.98 9.37
N THR A 518 -24.50 0.17 8.32
CA THR A 518 -25.69 -0.64 8.11
C THR A 518 -25.72 -1.81 9.09
N SER A 519 -26.92 -2.35 9.35
CA SER A 519 -27.03 -3.59 10.13
C SER A 519 -26.24 -4.75 9.49
N ASN A 520 -26.06 -4.73 8.18
CA ASN A 520 -25.25 -5.72 7.45
C ASN A 520 -23.77 -5.60 7.81
N ASP A 521 -23.19 -4.40 7.80
CA ASP A 521 -21.79 -4.17 8.17
C ASP A 521 -21.49 -4.62 9.59
N TYR A 522 -22.42 -4.35 10.50
CA TYR A 522 -22.34 -4.85 11.88
C TYR A 522 -22.24 -6.38 11.93
N TRP A 523 -23.10 -7.10 11.21
CA TRP A 523 -23.09 -8.55 11.19
C TRP A 523 -21.85 -9.14 10.53
N VAL A 524 -21.35 -8.51 9.47
CA VAL A 524 -20.08 -8.88 8.85
C VAL A 524 -18.94 -8.74 9.87
N SER A 525 -18.91 -7.65 10.64
CA SER A 525 -17.91 -7.45 11.70
C SER A 525 -18.01 -8.51 12.80
N VAL A 526 -19.22 -8.77 13.33
CA VAL A 526 -19.45 -9.81 14.35
C VAL A 526 -18.93 -11.17 13.86
N LEU A 527 -19.36 -11.62 12.70
CA LEU A 527 -18.98 -12.93 12.15
C LEU A 527 -17.46 -13.03 11.90
N ARG A 528 -16.83 -11.96 11.43
CA ARG A 528 -15.37 -11.93 11.24
C ARG A 528 -14.61 -11.96 12.55
N GLN A 529 -15.08 -11.28 13.58
CA GLN A 529 -14.48 -11.38 14.90
C GLN A 529 -14.65 -12.78 15.50
N MET A 530 -15.81 -13.43 15.26
CA MET A 530 -16.02 -14.83 15.61
C MET A 530 -15.01 -15.78 14.93
N MET A 531 -14.61 -15.50 13.67
CA MET A 531 -13.53 -16.23 12.99
C MET A 531 -12.18 -15.99 13.68
N VAL A 532 -11.83 -14.73 13.98
CA VAL A 532 -10.56 -14.40 14.67
C VAL A 532 -10.49 -15.06 16.05
N PHE A 533 -11.62 -15.23 16.72
CA PHE A 533 -11.70 -15.90 18.01
C PHE A 533 -11.81 -17.41 17.92
N GLY A 534 -11.87 -17.97 16.72
CA GLY A 534 -11.87 -19.41 16.45
C GLY A 534 -13.19 -20.10 16.74
N PHE A 535 -14.33 -19.40 16.74
CA PHE A 535 -15.67 -20.01 16.75
C PHE A 535 -16.12 -20.43 15.36
N LEU A 536 -15.66 -19.71 14.36
CA LEU A 536 -15.84 -19.99 12.94
C LEU A 536 -14.48 -20.19 12.29
N GLU A 537 -14.44 -20.97 11.22
CA GLU A 537 -13.29 -21.12 10.33
C GLU A 537 -13.72 -21.03 8.88
N LYS A 538 -12.75 -20.80 7.99
CA LYS A 538 -12.99 -20.83 6.55
C LYS A 538 -12.87 -22.27 6.06
N ASP A 539 -13.89 -22.74 5.33
CA ASP A 539 -13.78 -24.02 4.65
C ASP A 539 -12.70 -23.97 3.56
N ILE A 540 -11.77 -24.90 3.66
CA ILE A 540 -10.64 -25.02 2.77
C ILE A 540 -11.01 -25.72 1.46
N GLU A 541 -11.98 -26.63 1.49
CA GLU A 541 -12.34 -27.51 0.37
C GLU A 541 -13.21 -26.80 -0.67
N ASN A 542 -14.09 -25.91 -0.22
CA ASN A 542 -14.99 -25.18 -1.09
C ASN A 542 -14.47 -23.75 -1.33
N ALA A 543 -14.78 -23.19 -2.48
CA ALA A 543 -14.28 -21.89 -2.91
C ALA A 543 -14.58 -20.76 -1.92
N TYR A 544 -13.59 -19.89 -1.68
CA TYR A 544 -13.63 -18.56 -1.07
C TYR A 544 -14.54 -18.31 0.14
N GLY A 545 -13.97 -18.42 1.34
CA GLY A 545 -14.49 -17.76 2.52
C GLY A 545 -15.76 -18.33 3.09
N VAL A 546 -16.18 -19.52 2.66
CA VAL A 546 -17.30 -20.22 3.27
C VAL A 546 -17.04 -20.40 4.76
N ALA A 547 -18.00 -19.93 5.57
CA ALA A 547 -17.92 -20.00 7.01
C ALA A 547 -18.44 -21.36 7.51
N LYS A 548 -17.64 -22.03 8.34
CA LYS A 548 -18.01 -23.26 9.07
C LYS A 548 -17.82 -23.08 10.56
N LEU A 549 -18.60 -23.81 11.35
CA LEU A 549 -18.38 -23.87 12.78
C LEU A 549 -17.17 -24.73 13.13
N THR A 550 -16.37 -24.24 14.05
CA THR A 550 -15.34 -25.05 14.69
C THR A 550 -15.94 -25.88 15.83
N GLU A 551 -15.19 -26.83 16.39
CA GLU A 551 -15.59 -27.54 17.63
C GLU A 551 -15.90 -26.55 18.77
N LYS A 552 -15.17 -25.42 18.85
CA LYS A 552 -15.41 -24.35 19.81
C LYS A 552 -16.75 -23.65 19.54
N GLY A 553 -17.10 -23.43 18.26
CA GLY A 553 -18.38 -22.85 17.87
C GLY A 553 -19.56 -23.76 18.24
N HIS A 554 -19.46 -25.06 18.00
CA HIS A 554 -20.47 -26.03 18.41
C HIS A 554 -20.65 -26.06 19.92
N LYS A 555 -19.58 -26.16 20.70
CA LYS A 555 -19.63 -26.12 22.18
C LYS A 555 -20.24 -24.80 22.70
N PHE A 556 -20.01 -23.69 22.01
CA PHE A 556 -20.59 -22.40 22.36
C PHE A 556 -22.11 -22.39 22.17
N LEU A 557 -22.63 -23.01 21.10
CA LEU A 557 -24.07 -23.14 20.90
C LEU A 557 -24.77 -24.01 21.96
N GLU A 558 -24.05 -25.00 22.52
CA GLU A 558 -24.58 -25.86 23.61
C GLU A 558 -24.60 -25.13 24.96
N ASN A 559 -23.62 -24.26 25.21
CA ASN A 559 -23.47 -23.52 26.46
C ASN A 559 -22.95 -22.12 26.19
N SER A 560 -23.86 -21.21 25.77
CA SER A 560 -23.54 -19.83 25.46
C SER A 560 -23.14 -19.04 26.70
N HIS A 561 -22.33 -18.03 26.49
CA HIS A 561 -21.91 -17.08 27.52
C HIS A 561 -21.53 -15.75 26.85
N PRO A 562 -21.60 -14.63 27.55
CA PRO A 562 -21.22 -13.34 27.00
C PRO A 562 -19.77 -13.36 26.52
N ILE A 563 -19.54 -12.99 25.26
CA ILE A 563 -18.23 -12.76 24.69
C ILE A 563 -18.04 -11.28 24.36
N THR A 564 -16.79 -10.83 24.30
CA THR A 564 -16.47 -9.43 24.06
C THR A 564 -15.88 -9.26 22.69
N ILE A 565 -16.52 -8.43 21.87
CA ILE A 565 -16.01 -7.97 20.59
C ILE A 565 -15.50 -6.54 20.70
N SER A 566 -14.77 -6.10 19.69
CA SER A 566 -14.27 -4.72 19.57
C SER A 566 -15.10 -3.93 18.57
N GLU A 567 -15.35 -2.66 18.86
CA GLU A 567 -15.93 -1.76 17.86
C GLU A 567 -14.93 -1.54 16.72
N ASP A 568 -15.43 -1.48 15.51
CA ASP A 568 -14.61 -1.26 14.31
C ASP A 568 -14.19 0.20 14.17
N HIS A 569 -13.01 0.40 13.62
CA HIS A 569 -12.59 1.72 13.16
C HIS A 569 -13.50 2.23 12.03
N ASN A 570 -13.61 3.53 11.93
CA ASN A 570 -14.38 4.18 10.87
C ASN A 570 -13.44 5.02 9.99
N TYR A 571 -12.72 4.35 9.08
CA TYR A 571 -11.82 5.01 8.12
C TYR A 571 -12.53 5.38 6.81
N GLU A 572 -13.76 4.90 6.57
CA GLU A 572 -14.45 5.03 5.29
C GLU A 572 -14.88 6.45 4.95
N TYR A 573 -14.97 7.31 5.98
CA TYR A 573 -15.48 8.67 5.87
C TYR A 573 -14.41 9.76 6.01
N THR A 574 -13.15 9.37 6.03
CA THR A 574 -12.06 10.35 5.93
C THR A 574 -11.79 10.58 4.45
N GLU A 575 -12.30 11.70 3.91
CA GLU A 575 -11.91 12.16 2.57
C GLU A 575 -10.39 12.20 2.49
N SER A 576 -9.82 11.46 1.54
CA SER A 576 -8.40 11.54 1.27
C SER A 576 -8.13 12.87 0.58
N ASN A 577 -7.66 13.85 1.31
CA ASN A 577 -7.19 15.12 0.75
C ASN A 577 -5.93 14.97 -0.12
N ASP A 578 -5.56 13.74 -0.48
CA ASP A 578 -4.37 13.43 -1.27
C ASP A 578 -4.63 13.19 -2.76
N ASP A 579 -5.87 13.30 -3.23
CA ASP A 579 -6.21 13.12 -4.64
C ASP A 579 -6.06 14.41 -5.44
N ASP A 580 -4.86 14.66 -5.91
CA ASP A 580 -4.61 15.43 -7.14
C ASP A 580 -4.72 14.47 -8.34
N ASP A 581 -5.89 13.94 -8.62
CA ASP A 581 -6.25 13.45 -9.96
C ASP A 581 -7.75 13.13 -10.02
N ILE A 582 -8.42 13.88 -10.85
CA ILE A 582 -9.79 13.76 -11.37
C ILE A 582 -10.84 14.58 -10.62
N SER A 583 -11.19 15.63 -11.34
CA SER A 583 -12.31 16.58 -11.23
C SER A 583 -12.18 17.68 -10.19
N ALA A 584 -11.94 18.87 -10.74
CA ALA A 584 -12.30 20.13 -10.13
C ALA A 584 -13.76 20.08 -9.66
N ASN A 585 -13.94 20.08 -8.33
CA ASN A 585 -14.90 20.95 -7.67
C ASN A 585 -14.89 20.72 -6.15
N ASN A 586 -14.60 21.81 -5.44
CA ASN A 586 -14.85 22.09 -4.04
C ASN A 586 -13.95 21.40 -3.00
N SER A 587 -12.77 21.97 -2.70
CA SER A 587 -12.45 22.92 -1.63
C SER A 587 -12.89 22.51 -0.23
N SER A 588 -11.96 22.37 0.61
CA SER A 588 -11.64 23.10 1.82
C SER A 588 -10.75 22.24 2.72
N GLY A 589 -9.49 22.67 2.80
CA GLY A 589 -8.52 22.19 3.76
C GLY A 589 -8.98 22.50 5.18
N GLY A 590 -8.87 21.51 6.05
CA GLY A 590 -9.20 21.64 7.47
C GLY A 590 -8.08 22.25 8.30
N GLY A 591 -7.70 23.50 8.01
CA GLY A 591 -7.24 24.45 9.00
C GLY A 591 -8.43 25.37 9.31
N ALA A 592 -8.57 25.87 10.52
CA ALA A 592 -9.63 26.83 10.82
C ALA A 592 -9.43 28.02 9.88
N PHE A 593 -10.34 28.20 8.93
CA PHE A 593 -10.33 29.29 7.98
C PHE A 593 -10.40 30.63 8.74
N ASP A 594 -9.36 31.44 8.59
CA ASP A 594 -9.31 32.74 9.23
C ASP A 594 -10.02 33.78 8.35
N SER A 595 -11.30 34.00 8.65
CA SER A 595 -12.15 34.93 7.92
C SER A 595 -11.66 36.37 8.02
N ALA A 596 -11.00 36.77 9.11
CA ALA A 596 -10.47 38.11 9.31
C ALA A 596 -9.26 38.36 8.42
N LEU A 597 -8.31 37.41 8.38
CA LEU A 597 -7.16 37.49 7.47
C LEU A 597 -7.62 37.44 6.01
N PHE A 598 -8.59 36.61 5.67
CA PHE A 598 -9.10 36.49 4.31
C PHE A 598 -9.67 37.85 3.79
N GLU A 599 -10.46 38.54 4.60
CA GLU A 599 -10.98 39.86 4.20
C GLU A 599 -9.87 40.91 4.07
N LEU A 600 -8.83 40.87 4.90
CA LEU A 600 -7.65 41.72 4.76
C LEU A 600 -6.87 41.41 3.45
N LEU A 601 -6.72 40.15 3.10
CA LEU A 601 -6.08 39.73 1.85
C LEU A 601 -6.89 40.15 0.64
N LYS A 602 -8.23 40.07 0.68
CA LYS A 602 -9.13 40.60 -0.36
C LYS A 602 -9.02 42.11 -0.55
N ALA A 603 -8.98 42.87 0.55
CA ALA A 603 -8.80 44.31 0.51
C ALA A 603 -7.45 44.70 -0.09
N LEU A 604 -6.38 44.01 0.30
CA LEU A 604 -5.05 44.21 -0.27
C LEU A 604 -5.00 43.85 -1.75
N ARG A 605 -5.62 42.76 -2.17
CA ARG A 605 -5.75 42.36 -3.58
C ARG A 605 -6.42 43.44 -4.42
N LYS A 606 -7.58 44.00 -3.97
CA LYS A 606 -8.27 45.10 -4.66
C LYS A 606 -7.37 46.33 -4.79
N LYS A 607 -6.60 46.68 -3.76
CA LYS A 607 -5.67 47.80 -3.77
C LYS A 607 -4.56 47.58 -4.81
N ILE A 608 -3.91 46.43 -4.82
CA ILE A 608 -2.82 46.09 -5.75
C ILE A 608 -3.34 46.01 -7.19
N ALA A 609 -4.53 45.42 -7.38
CA ALA A 609 -5.18 45.35 -8.68
C ALA A 609 -5.42 46.75 -9.28
N LYS A 610 -5.90 47.67 -8.44
CA LYS A 610 -6.11 49.09 -8.86
C LYS A 610 -4.77 49.77 -9.15
N GLU A 611 -3.74 49.59 -8.36
CA GLU A 611 -2.39 50.14 -8.55
C GLU A 611 -1.74 49.64 -9.84
N LYS A 612 -1.98 48.37 -10.19
CA LYS A 612 -1.41 47.73 -11.39
C LYS A 612 -2.31 47.80 -12.62
N ASN A 613 -3.52 48.39 -12.48
CA ASN A 613 -4.54 48.47 -13.51
C ASN A 613 -4.88 47.11 -14.13
N VAL A 614 -5.12 46.09 -13.26
CA VAL A 614 -5.53 44.76 -13.66
C VAL A 614 -6.75 44.32 -12.82
N PRO A 615 -7.60 43.41 -13.31
CA PRO A 615 -8.67 42.82 -12.51
C PRO A 615 -8.14 42.10 -11.25
N PRO A 616 -8.90 42.10 -10.11
CA PRO A 616 -8.42 41.50 -8.85
C PRO A 616 -8.03 40.01 -8.95
N TYR A 617 -8.75 39.26 -9.75
CA TYR A 617 -8.48 37.81 -9.90
C TYR A 617 -7.16 37.50 -10.62
N VAL A 618 -6.62 38.46 -11.38
CA VAL A 618 -5.30 38.34 -12.05
C VAL A 618 -4.17 38.34 -11.01
N VAL A 619 -4.32 39.06 -9.90
CA VAL A 619 -3.35 39.10 -8.81
C VAL A 619 -3.35 37.71 -8.12
N PHE A 620 -4.45 37.38 -7.44
CA PHE A 620 -4.68 36.07 -6.86
C PHE A 620 -6.18 35.77 -6.87
N GLN A 621 -6.53 34.51 -7.12
CA GLN A 621 -7.92 34.05 -7.07
C GLN A 621 -8.40 33.87 -5.63
N ASP A 622 -9.72 33.79 -5.40
CA ASP A 622 -10.31 33.59 -4.07
C ASP A 622 -9.81 32.29 -3.40
N PRO A 623 -9.74 31.11 -4.08
CA PRO A 623 -9.19 29.93 -3.49
C PRO A 623 -7.74 30.05 -3.02
N SER A 624 -6.91 30.84 -3.74
CA SER A 624 -5.53 31.11 -3.31
C SER A 624 -5.48 31.96 -2.03
N LEU A 625 -6.38 32.96 -1.90
CA LEU A 625 -6.48 33.76 -0.69
C LEU A 625 -7.05 32.99 0.50
N GLU A 626 -7.99 32.06 0.25
CA GLU A 626 -8.51 31.15 1.28
C GLU A 626 -7.41 30.24 1.81
N GLU A 627 -6.60 29.68 0.91
CA GLU A 627 -5.46 28.86 1.30
C GLU A 627 -4.39 29.66 2.06
N MET A 628 -4.11 30.92 1.67
CA MET A 628 -3.24 31.84 2.41
C MET A 628 -3.79 32.12 3.83
N ALA A 629 -5.10 32.30 3.97
CA ALA A 629 -5.75 32.56 5.25
C ALA A 629 -5.86 31.30 6.14
N THR A 630 -5.56 30.15 5.59
CA THR A 630 -5.54 28.86 6.31
C THR A 630 -4.13 28.41 6.66
N THR A 631 -3.14 28.70 5.80
CA THR A 631 -1.77 28.18 5.92
C THR A 631 -0.76 29.20 6.43
N TYR A 632 -1.13 30.49 6.44
CA TYR A 632 -0.28 31.61 6.88
C TYR A 632 1.13 31.60 6.27
N PRO A 633 1.32 31.65 4.93
CA PRO A 633 2.64 31.64 4.31
C PRO A 633 3.45 32.87 4.71
N THR A 634 4.62 32.69 5.31
CA THR A 634 5.49 33.76 5.77
C THR A 634 6.73 33.94 4.90
N THR A 635 7.00 33.01 3.99
CA THR A 635 8.12 33.10 3.04
C THR A 635 7.66 33.07 1.59
N SER A 636 8.51 33.57 0.68
CA SER A 636 8.23 33.50 -0.75
C SER A 636 8.15 32.05 -1.27
N GLN A 637 8.79 31.11 -0.59
CA GLN A 637 8.73 29.70 -0.91
C GLN A 637 7.39 29.09 -0.50
N ASP A 638 6.88 29.45 0.69
CA ASP A 638 5.57 29.00 1.17
C ASP A 638 4.45 29.57 0.31
N LEU A 639 4.56 30.85 -0.05
CA LEU A 639 3.59 31.51 -0.91
C LEU A 639 3.55 30.89 -2.32
N ALA A 640 4.67 30.43 -2.84
CA ALA A 640 4.75 29.73 -4.13
C ALA A 640 4.15 28.32 -4.09
N GLN A 641 3.83 27.80 -2.90
CA GLN A 641 3.19 26.49 -2.70
C GLN A 641 1.66 26.57 -2.69
N ILE A 642 1.13 27.78 -2.53
CA ILE A 642 -0.32 28.03 -2.57
C ILE A 642 -0.86 27.69 -3.97
N ASN A 643 -1.97 27.01 -4.02
CA ASN A 643 -2.60 26.62 -5.28
C ASN A 643 -2.95 27.86 -6.13
N GLY A 644 -2.56 27.86 -7.39
CA GLY A 644 -2.73 29.02 -8.29
C GLY A 644 -1.75 30.18 -8.08
N VAL A 645 -0.69 29.98 -7.24
CA VAL A 645 0.37 30.96 -6.99
C VAL A 645 1.73 30.41 -7.44
N GLY A 646 2.08 30.66 -8.70
CA GLY A 646 3.40 30.30 -9.24
C GLY A 646 4.48 31.32 -8.90
N LEU A 647 5.74 30.95 -9.10
CA LEU A 647 6.91 31.80 -8.82
C LEU A 647 6.84 33.17 -9.50
N GLY A 648 6.30 33.25 -10.72
CA GLY A 648 6.09 34.52 -11.45
C GLY A 648 5.15 35.46 -10.70
N LYS A 649 4.03 34.96 -10.19
CA LYS A 649 3.08 35.75 -9.38
C LYS A 649 3.66 36.15 -8.03
N VAL A 650 4.45 35.26 -7.38
CA VAL A 650 5.14 35.62 -6.13
C VAL A 650 6.12 36.75 -6.33
N GLN A 651 6.89 36.73 -7.42
CA GLN A 651 7.82 37.82 -7.74
C GLN A 651 7.12 39.13 -8.05
N LYS A 652 5.97 39.08 -8.76
CA LYS A 652 5.24 40.24 -9.24
C LYS A 652 4.34 40.86 -8.16
N PHE A 653 3.68 40.05 -7.35
CA PHE A 653 2.65 40.48 -6.41
C PHE A 653 2.87 40.02 -4.96
N GLY A 654 3.74 39.03 -4.69
CA GLY A 654 3.77 38.28 -3.42
C GLY A 654 4.22 39.11 -2.22
N LYS A 655 5.18 40.02 -2.37
CA LYS A 655 5.80 40.73 -1.24
C LYS A 655 4.78 41.48 -0.34
N PRO A 656 3.81 42.25 -0.84
CA PRO A 656 2.83 42.92 0.02
C PRO A 656 1.91 41.96 0.79
N PHE A 657 1.64 40.77 0.23
CA PHE A 657 0.83 39.73 0.89
C PHE A 657 1.62 39.03 2.01
N LEU A 658 2.90 38.76 1.77
CA LEU A 658 3.79 38.23 2.80
C LEU A 658 3.95 39.19 3.97
N ASP A 659 4.16 40.49 3.67
CA ASP A 659 4.29 41.51 4.69
C ASP A 659 3.02 41.64 5.56
N LEU A 660 1.84 41.52 4.94
CA LEU A 660 0.54 41.53 5.64
C LEU A 660 0.36 40.27 6.50
N ILE A 661 0.64 39.10 5.95
CA ILE A 661 0.47 37.82 6.67
C ILE A 661 1.45 37.71 7.84
N MET A 662 2.73 38.07 7.65
CA MET A 662 3.71 38.11 8.74
C MET A 662 3.25 39.01 9.87
N LYS A 663 2.83 40.23 9.53
CA LYS A 663 2.32 41.16 10.53
C LYS A 663 1.09 40.63 11.25
N TYR A 664 0.17 39.99 10.53
CA TYR A 664 -1.04 39.42 11.12
C TYR A 664 -0.73 38.27 12.06
N VAL A 665 0.23 37.44 11.72
CA VAL A 665 0.72 36.32 12.55
C VAL A 665 1.36 36.84 13.83
N ASP A 666 2.22 37.88 13.73
CA ASP A 666 2.87 38.50 14.88
C ASP A 666 1.85 39.25 15.79
N ASP A 667 0.90 39.97 15.22
CA ASP A 667 -0.09 40.75 15.97
C ASP A 667 -1.12 39.87 16.72
N ASN A 668 -1.31 38.59 16.30
CA ASN A 668 -2.28 37.66 16.89
C ASN A 668 -1.64 36.46 17.60
N ASP A 669 -0.32 36.46 17.83
CA ASP A 669 0.44 35.37 18.47
C ASP A 669 0.11 33.97 17.87
N ILE A 670 -0.06 33.93 16.56
CA ILE A 670 -0.37 32.68 15.86
C ILE A 670 0.93 31.86 15.79
N GLU A 671 0.99 30.73 16.52
CA GLU A 671 2.06 29.75 16.35
C GLU A 671 1.98 29.15 14.94
N THR A 672 2.72 29.77 14.03
CA THR A 672 2.95 29.15 12.72
C THR A 672 3.88 27.98 12.95
N THR A 673 3.51 26.82 12.41
CA THR A 673 4.30 25.58 12.52
C THR A 673 5.61 25.72 11.72
N GLN A 674 6.52 26.60 12.15
CA GLN A 674 7.83 26.83 11.54
C GLN A 674 8.76 25.61 11.63
N ASP A 675 8.42 24.58 12.40
CA ASP A 675 9.28 23.40 12.58
C ASP A 675 9.05 22.27 11.57
N LEU A 676 8.06 22.38 10.67
CA LEU A 676 7.81 21.34 9.66
C LEU A 676 7.30 21.94 8.34
N VAL A 677 8.17 22.61 7.63
CA VAL A 677 7.90 23.03 6.25
C VAL A 677 7.97 21.79 5.35
N VAL A 678 6.81 21.29 4.95
CA VAL A 678 6.71 20.28 3.88
C VAL A 678 6.98 20.97 2.56
N LYS A 679 8.20 20.81 2.03
CA LYS A 679 8.54 21.29 0.70
C LYS A 679 7.89 20.37 -0.32
N SER A 680 6.96 20.88 -1.12
CA SER A 680 6.41 20.12 -2.26
C SER A 680 7.40 20.13 -3.43
N ALA A 681 7.60 18.96 -4.04
CA ALA A 681 8.32 18.87 -5.31
C ALA A 681 7.42 19.50 -6.40
N ILE A 682 7.96 20.42 -7.17
CA ILE A 682 7.28 20.96 -8.36
C ILE A 682 7.13 19.80 -9.35
N ASN A 683 5.92 19.29 -9.47
CA ASN A 683 5.60 18.22 -10.40
C ASN A 683 5.59 18.80 -11.82
N LYS A 684 6.75 18.81 -12.48
CA LYS A 684 6.82 19.08 -13.92
C LYS A 684 6.35 17.82 -14.63
N SER A 685 5.05 17.66 -14.79
CA SER A 685 4.46 16.61 -15.61
C SER A 685 5.15 16.60 -16.97
N LYS A 686 5.56 15.44 -17.46
CA LYS A 686 6.15 15.30 -18.81
C LYS A 686 5.21 15.86 -19.90
N ILE A 687 3.91 15.80 -19.67
CA ILE A 687 2.86 16.39 -20.53
C ILE A 687 2.94 17.90 -20.52
N LYS A 688 3.00 18.55 -19.35
CA LYS A 688 3.09 20.03 -19.25
C LYS A 688 4.34 20.57 -19.95
N ILE A 689 5.48 19.93 -19.72
CA ILE A 689 6.74 20.32 -20.42
C ILE A 689 6.60 20.13 -21.92
N TYR A 690 5.98 19.03 -22.35
CA TYR A 690 5.76 18.76 -23.77
C TYR A 690 4.85 19.83 -24.39
N ILE A 691 3.71 20.14 -23.76
CA ILE A 691 2.78 21.18 -24.23
C ILE A 691 3.50 22.53 -24.35
N ILE A 692 4.23 22.97 -23.33
CA ILE A 692 5.01 24.21 -23.34
C ILE A 692 5.98 24.21 -24.52
N GLN A 693 6.73 23.14 -24.71
CA GLN A 693 7.71 23.03 -25.80
C GLN A 693 7.07 23.06 -27.20
N GLN A 694 5.88 22.47 -27.37
CA GLN A 694 5.19 22.51 -28.66
C GLN A 694 4.60 23.88 -28.95
N ILE A 695 4.03 24.57 -27.94
CA ILE A 695 3.55 25.95 -28.05
C ILE A 695 4.69 26.91 -28.37
N ASP A 696 5.84 26.78 -27.70
CA ASP A 696 7.05 27.60 -28.01
C ASP A 696 7.54 27.39 -29.44
N ARG A 697 7.34 26.20 -30.00
CA ARG A 697 7.64 25.87 -31.40
C ARG A 697 6.54 26.29 -32.37
N LYS A 698 5.44 26.84 -31.86
CA LYS A 698 4.26 27.23 -32.63
C LYS A 698 3.61 26.10 -33.40
N ILE A 699 3.63 24.89 -32.84
CA ILE A 699 2.93 23.72 -33.38
C ILE A 699 1.43 23.93 -33.20
N ASN A 700 0.63 23.56 -34.22
CA ASN A 700 -0.82 23.69 -34.17
C ASN A 700 -1.37 22.80 -33.02
N LEU A 701 -2.38 23.33 -32.29
CA LEU A 701 -2.98 22.63 -31.18
C LEU A 701 -3.59 21.28 -31.60
N ASP A 702 -4.14 21.17 -32.80
CA ASP A 702 -4.68 19.93 -33.38
C ASP A 702 -3.59 18.85 -33.49
N GLU A 703 -2.36 19.21 -33.86
CA GLU A 703 -1.24 18.29 -33.93
C GLU A 703 -0.80 17.80 -32.52
N ILE A 704 -0.93 18.67 -31.51
CA ILE A 704 -0.62 18.31 -30.12
C ILE A 704 -1.68 17.34 -29.58
N VAL A 705 -2.94 17.55 -29.91
CA VAL A 705 -4.07 16.68 -29.61
C VAL A 705 -3.83 15.28 -30.18
N GLU A 706 -3.54 15.16 -31.49
CA GLU A 706 -3.28 13.88 -32.13
C GLU A 706 -2.02 13.18 -31.56
N ALA A 707 -0.95 13.91 -31.30
CA ALA A 707 0.32 13.35 -30.80
C ALA A 707 0.23 12.80 -29.37
N LYS A 708 -0.77 13.21 -28.59
CA LYS A 708 -0.95 12.81 -27.19
C LYS A 708 -2.24 12.06 -26.91
N ASP A 709 -3.04 11.80 -27.94
CA ASP A 709 -4.35 11.13 -27.81
C ASP A 709 -5.27 11.86 -26.80
N LEU A 710 -5.26 13.20 -26.87
CA LEU A 710 -6.09 14.08 -26.06
C LEU A 710 -7.27 14.58 -26.88
N THR A 711 -8.29 15.10 -26.22
CA THR A 711 -9.31 15.96 -26.86
C THR A 711 -8.85 17.42 -26.82
N MET A 712 -9.39 18.28 -27.68
CA MET A 712 -9.09 19.72 -27.67
C MET A 712 -9.44 20.34 -26.31
N THR A 713 -10.56 19.94 -25.73
CA THR A 713 -11.00 20.40 -24.41
C THR A 713 -9.99 20.03 -23.32
N GLU A 714 -9.48 18.79 -23.29
CA GLU A 714 -8.45 18.35 -22.34
C GLU A 714 -7.13 19.10 -22.54
N LEU A 715 -6.74 19.37 -23.78
CA LEU A 715 -5.55 20.16 -24.07
C LEU A 715 -5.69 21.60 -23.57
N ILE A 716 -6.83 22.25 -23.83
CA ILE A 716 -7.10 23.62 -23.35
C ILE A 716 -7.11 23.66 -21.83
N GLU A 717 -7.69 22.69 -21.15
CA GLU A 717 -7.65 22.58 -19.67
C GLU A 717 -6.22 22.49 -19.14
N GLU A 718 -5.37 21.67 -19.74
CA GLU A 718 -3.96 21.58 -19.35
C GLU A 718 -3.20 22.90 -19.62
N ILE A 719 -3.49 23.58 -20.71
CA ILE A 719 -2.90 24.89 -21.03
C ILE A 719 -3.37 25.94 -20.00
N GLU A 720 -4.65 25.96 -19.62
CA GLU A 720 -5.18 26.83 -18.57
C GLU A 720 -4.45 26.59 -17.24
N HIS A 721 -4.30 25.30 -16.82
CA HIS A 721 -3.54 24.96 -15.62
C HIS A 721 -2.09 25.42 -15.66
N ILE A 722 -1.45 25.38 -16.84
CA ILE A 722 -0.10 25.90 -17.03
C ILE A 722 -0.06 27.41 -16.83
N CYS A 723 -1.00 28.16 -17.42
CA CYS A 723 -1.10 29.62 -17.26
C CYS A 723 -1.42 30.01 -15.83
N TYR A 724 -2.36 29.32 -15.16
CA TYR A 724 -2.70 29.61 -13.76
C TYR A 724 -1.52 29.33 -12.81
N SER A 725 -0.65 28.38 -13.16
CA SER A 725 0.59 28.13 -12.39
C SER A 725 1.68 29.19 -12.58
N GLY A 726 1.42 30.24 -13.37
CA GLY A 726 2.36 31.36 -13.59
C GLY A 726 3.32 31.16 -14.75
N THR A 727 2.99 30.32 -15.72
CA THR A 727 3.80 30.13 -16.94
C THR A 727 3.17 30.95 -18.08
N ARG A 728 3.92 31.86 -18.66
CA ARG A 728 3.48 32.60 -19.83
C ARG A 728 3.53 31.72 -21.08
N LEU A 729 2.41 31.66 -21.82
CA LEU A 729 2.29 30.98 -23.08
C LEU A 729 1.84 31.93 -24.19
N ASN A 730 2.37 31.77 -25.39
CA ASN A 730 1.95 32.58 -26.53
C ASN A 730 1.19 31.69 -27.53
N LEU A 731 -0.12 31.91 -27.59
CA LEU A 731 -1.04 31.19 -28.48
C LEU A 731 -1.53 32.05 -29.65
N ASP A 732 -1.00 33.27 -29.85
CA ASP A 732 -1.43 34.20 -30.91
C ASP A 732 -1.41 33.54 -32.30
N TYR A 733 -0.43 32.68 -32.56
CA TYR A 733 -0.31 31.96 -33.83
C TYR A 733 -1.50 31.04 -34.14
N TYR A 734 -2.21 30.55 -33.12
CA TYR A 734 -3.39 29.71 -33.25
C TYR A 734 -4.65 30.52 -33.13
N ILE A 735 -4.76 31.44 -32.17
CA ILE A 735 -5.89 32.30 -31.93
C ILE A 735 -6.22 33.14 -33.16
N ASN A 736 -5.20 33.72 -33.80
CA ASN A 736 -5.39 34.56 -35.00
C ASN A 736 -5.86 33.75 -36.24
N GLN A 737 -5.88 32.45 -36.21
CA GLN A 737 -6.42 31.60 -37.29
C GLN A 737 -7.91 31.33 -37.10
N ILE A 738 -8.40 31.35 -35.85
CA ILE A 738 -9.78 30.91 -35.52
C ILE A 738 -10.68 32.07 -35.05
N ILE A 739 -10.11 33.17 -34.56
CA ILE A 739 -10.85 34.33 -34.03
C ILE A 739 -10.37 35.58 -34.76
N ASP A 740 -11.29 36.34 -35.34
CA ASP A 740 -10.97 37.62 -35.99
C ASP A 740 -10.53 38.69 -34.98
N GLU A 741 -9.76 39.69 -35.42
CA GLU A 741 -9.15 40.71 -34.55
C GLU A 741 -10.20 41.51 -33.78
N ASP A 742 -11.30 41.92 -34.41
CA ASP A 742 -12.35 42.75 -33.77
C ASP A 742 -12.97 41.96 -32.60
N ARG A 743 -13.20 40.68 -32.80
CA ARG A 743 -13.75 39.77 -31.77
C ARG A 743 -12.74 39.44 -30.65
N GLN A 744 -11.46 39.37 -30.99
CA GLN A 744 -10.41 39.22 -29.97
C GLN A 744 -10.39 40.42 -29.04
N ASP A 745 -10.50 41.66 -29.60
CA ASP A 745 -10.50 42.88 -28.83
C ASP A 745 -11.73 42.96 -27.91
N ASP A 746 -12.92 42.61 -28.39
CA ASP A 746 -14.15 42.63 -27.61
C ASP A 746 -14.07 41.64 -26.42
N ILE A 747 -13.58 40.40 -26.63
CA ILE A 747 -13.44 39.42 -25.59
C ILE A 747 -12.33 39.80 -24.60
N TYR A 748 -11.24 40.38 -25.09
CA TYR A 748 -10.15 40.85 -24.24
C TYR A 748 -10.60 41.99 -23.32
N ASP A 749 -11.34 42.96 -23.86
CA ASP A 749 -11.91 44.08 -23.10
C ASP A 749 -12.93 43.61 -22.06
N TYR A 750 -13.71 42.59 -22.38
CA TYR A 750 -14.59 41.93 -21.41
C TYR A 750 -13.78 41.36 -20.22
N PHE A 751 -12.73 40.57 -20.47
CA PHE A 751 -11.92 40.02 -19.37
C PHE A 751 -11.17 41.10 -18.59
N MET A 752 -10.86 42.23 -19.21
CA MET A 752 -10.29 43.41 -18.55
C MET A 752 -11.27 44.08 -17.58
N ALA A 753 -12.56 44.12 -17.94
CA ALA A 753 -13.62 44.79 -17.17
C ALA A 753 -14.31 43.84 -16.16
N ALA A 754 -14.27 42.53 -16.37
CA ALA A 754 -14.97 41.52 -15.56
C ALA A 754 -14.42 41.44 -14.14
N GLU A 755 -15.29 41.15 -13.17
CA GLU A 755 -14.90 40.89 -11.78
C GLU A 755 -14.41 39.45 -11.59
N THR A 756 -14.74 38.54 -12.48
CA THR A 756 -14.44 37.11 -12.44
C THR A 756 -14.07 36.58 -13.83
N ASP A 757 -13.23 35.55 -13.87
CA ASP A 757 -12.82 34.87 -15.09
C ASP A 757 -13.72 33.65 -15.44
N ASN A 758 -14.94 33.62 -14.92
CA ASN A 758 -15.89 32.51 -15.12
C ASN A 758 -16.38 32.47 -16.57
N ILE A 759 -16.06 31.36 -17.27
CA ILE A 759 -16.46 31.14 -18.67
C ILE A 759 -17.97 31.12 -18.85
N GLY A 760 -18.74 30.58 -17.89
CA GLY A 760 -20.21 30.60 -17.95
C GLY A 760 -20.82 32.00 -17.87
N ALA A 761 -20.12 32.97 -17.26
CA ALA A 761 -20.53 34.37 -17.29
C ALA A 761 -20.17 35.00 -18.63
N ALA A 762 -18.99 34.72 -19.17
CA ALA A 762 -18.58 35.19 -20.51
C ALA A 762 -19.49 34.64 -21.62
N LEU A 763 -19.84 33.34 -21.56
CA LEU A 763 -20.78 32.75 -22.53
C LEU A 763 -22.13 33.46 -22.59
N LYS A 764 -22.67 33.90 -21.45
CA LYS A 764 -23.94 34.64 -21.41
C LYS A 764 -23.82 36.03 -22.03
N GLU A 765 -22.67 36.69 -21.84
CA GLU A 765 -22.44 38.05 -22.41
C GLU A 765 -22.30 37.96 -23.93
N PHE A 766 -21.60 36.95 -24.42
CA PHE A 766 -21.34 36.78 -25.85
C PHE A 766 -22.35 35.83 -26.54
N GLU A 767 -23.48 35.49 -25.91
CA GLU A 767 -24.52 34.64 -26.49
C GLU A 767 -25.09 35.22 -27.77
N SER A 768 -25.22 36.53 -27.84
CA SER A 768 -25.73 37.25 -29.03
C SER A 768 -24.73 37.29 -30.20
N GLN A 769 -23.46 37.02 -29.95
CA GLN A 769 -22.35 37.03 -30.92
C GLN A 769 -21.91 35.63 -31.32
N ASP A 770 -22.62 34.59 -30.86
CA ASP A 770 -22.35 33.16 -31.17
C ASP A 770 -20.91 32.73 -30.88
N ALA A 771 -20.35 33.17 -29.73
CA ALA A 771 -19.01 32.80 -29.29
C ALA A 771 -19.02 31.38 -28.72
N SER A 772 -18.08 30.56 -29.17
CA SER A 772 -17.91 29.23 -28.63
C SER A 772 -17.18 29.23 -27.26
N GLU A 773 -17.43 28.23 -26.44
CA GLU A 773 -16.72 28.07 -25.17
C GLU A 773 -15.20 27.97 -25.39
N GLU A 774 -14.77 27.34 -26.46
CA GLU A 774 -13.38 27.17 -26.84
C GLU A 774 -12.71 28.49 -27.15
N GLU A 775 -13.35 29.37 -27.92
CA GLU A 775 -12.88 30.74 -28.25
C GLU A 775 -12.67 31.55 -26.96
N LEU A 776 -13.65 31.54 -26.08
CA LEU A 776 -13.58 32.26 -24.80
C LEU A 776 -12.49 31.76 -23.89
N ARG A 777 -12.27 30.42 -23.84
CA ARG A 777 -11.19 29.82 -23.05
C ARG A 777 -9.81 30.17 -23.61
N LEU A 778 -9.63 30.11 -24.91
CA LEU A 778 -8.37 30.50 -25.56
C LEU A 778 -8.05 32.00 -25.35
N MET A 779 -9.04 32.86 -25.45
CA MET A 779 -8.86 34.29 -25.18
C MET A 779 -8.58 34.58 -23.71
N ARG A 780 -9.19 33.81 -22.79
CA ARG A 780 -8.83 33.86 -21.36
C ARG A 780 -7.38 33.47 -21.12
N ILE A 781 -6.90 32.40 -21.76
CA ILE A 781 -5.48 31.97 -21.70
C ILE A 781 -4.56 33.08 -22.20
N LYS A 782 -4.86 33.68 -23.35
CA LYS A 782 -4.10 34.84 -23.89
C LYS A 782 -4.05 35.97 -22.88
N PHE A 783 -5.21 36.41 -22.38
CA PHE A 783 -5.35 37.47 -21.40
C PHE A 783 -4.53 37.20 -20.12
N LEU A 784 -4.66 35.96 -19.52
CA LEU A 784 -3.92 35.58 -18.32
C LEU A 784 -2.41 35.50 -18.57
N SER A 785 -1.99 35.03 -19.73
CA SER A 785 -0.56 34.96 -20.09
C SER A 785 0.06 36.34 -20.24
N GLU A 786 -0.66 37.33 -20.71
CA GLU A 786 -0.16 38.68 -20.89
C GLU A 786 -0.21 39.52 -19.60
N MET A 787 -1.28 39.36 -18.82
CA MET A 787 -1.53 40.22 -17.68
C MET A 787 -1.02 39.67 -16.36
N ALA A 788 -1.09 38.35 -16.17
CA ALA A 788 -0.78 37.69 -14.90
C ALA A 788 0.65 37.13 -14.85
N ASN A 789 1.23 36.76 -16.01
CA ASN A 789 2.50 36.00 -16.10
C ASN A 789 3.62 36.76 -16.87
#